data_8ef2907f06ca087e79c464729817b814
#
_entry.id   8ef2907f06ca087e79c464729817b814
#
_cell.length_a   1.000
_cell.length_b   1.000
_cell.length_c   1.000
_cell.angle_alpha   90.00
_cell.angle_beta   90.00
_cell.angle_gamma   90.00
#
_symmetry.space_group_name_H-M   'P 1'
#
loop_
_entity.id
_entity.type
_entity.pdbx_description
1 polymer ?
#
loop_
_entity_poly.entity_id
_entity_poly.type
_entity_poly.pdbx_seq_one_letter_code
_entity_poly.pdbx_strand_id
1 'polypeptide(L)'
;MEYHTFLFPLTVLITALFCRLPFISFPLDDDFSIYTYRARFAKRGFKWKKDVQLIGNPFWKMPLLDLIYGKPEGGTRRLRRLQTAFHMLSAGVVYYATWSFTQSPVAALMAGLLYAFYGTSPDLIAGSFNFEQFYIPFILLGLVFAESGPESILLAGLCFGLASLAKVTTLIFVPAMMLPAVTAYGIKPALIMGLGAAIPTLISSLTDWRLGYMDTVSRKQNGTRLATTLRLVKTKKMYCSIFREICLIIKQTLPVWVAGLPALVLTISSNSHLFLLAFTGVTIAMMIVQRTFSRYHYLPWIALLSIGSGLGINWILSSTGFITWLWLALFVVSLAWNLESLAPYYFLPLHPNTLVRYEKFDQYLYLPHLCNQLKRLIRMRGESNERIYVWGTFSQIYHLTGVPASDNYLHYSIGPWDSPSLEGFFDSVIGGLLEHKPVYLVKAFQDLDISVLEQVTGLRYRLIKVVLVRFPVYRLEAITSVPTDPRNLPFLKKMKVMELLTEKKRHAPGINREDFDNGRVNTAMSQCRKLLRLNPQDTDGWDYMGESYALLNKTNDAACCYQKTLELAPHRPKTRLWLALQRIQQNRLDEAKKLVKEETKRFAYNTEVTYLLAKINLEEGHHRKTADLLDSVRTEFPERIDCWEWAIQALSQSHDTARLKSLYNETKMISIKKDREWVQTRLITELACLERQHRDEHKTINGFLQSDPKNGLLHYALASTLERTGHLNSAIENFEQIASKKQNYPHIRANAWFRLARLASDQQRVKFLRNCLLLTSDHVAAKKLLVETENTKHQMLS
;
A
#
# COMPACT_ATOMS: atom_id res chain seq x y z
N MET A 1 -3.97 -49.05 12.99
CA MET A 1 -4.23 -47.64 12.81
C MET A 1 -4.55 -47.41 11.35
N GLU A 2 -5.79 -47.10 11.00
CA GLU A 2 -6.20 -46.97 9.63
C GLU A 2 -5.47 -45.76 9.00
N TYR A 3 -4.82 -45.95 7.89
CA TYR A 3 -4.03 -44.92 7.17
C TYR A 3 -4.84 -43.64 6.90
N HIS A 4 -6.14 -43.75 6.82
CA HIS A 4 -7.06 -42.62 6.58
C HIS A 4 -7.07 -41.56 7.72
N THR A 5 -6.84 -41.98 8.95
CA THR A 5 -6.89 -41.08 10.10
C THR A 5 -5.74 -40.09 10.15
N PHE A 6 -4.63 -40.36 9.49
CA PHE A 6 -3.47 -39.49 9.42
C PHE A 6 -3.31 -38.85 8.00
N LEU A 7 -3.50 -39.65 6.94
CA LEU A 7 -3.22 -39.22 5.57
C LEU A 7 -4.20 -38.13 5.09
N PHE A 8 -5.48 -38.23 5.40
CA PHE A 8 -6.48 -37.27 4.93
C PHE A 8 -6.34 -35.88 5.56
N PRO A 9 -6.23 -35.70 6.90
CA PRO A 9 -5.91 -34.41 7.49
C PRO A 9 -4.61 -33.82 6.95
N LEU A 10 -3.56 -34.61 6.76
CA LEU A 10 -2.29 -34.16 6.21
C LEU A 10 -2.44 -33.63 4.79
N THR A 11 -3.23 -34.33 3.96
CA THR A 11 -3.54 -33.87 2.58
C THR A 11 -4.25 -32.52 2.59
N VAL A 12 -5.21 -32.31 3.48
CA VAL A 12 -5.90 -31.01 3.63
C VAL A 12 -4.91 -29.92 4.01
N LEU A 13 -4.04 -30.17 4.99
CA LEU A 13 -3.06 -29.18 5.45
C LEU A 13 -2.04 -28.83 4.37
N ILE A 14 -1.54 -29.83 3.63
CA ILE A 14 -0.61 -29.63 2.51
C ILE A 14 -1.30 -28.81 1.41
N THR A 15 -2.53 -29.15 1.04
CA THR A 15 -3.28 -28.39 0.03
C THR A 15 -3.51 -26.95 0.46
N ALA A 16 -3.89 -26.72 1.72
CA ALA A 16 -4.06 -25.38 2.27
C ALA A 16 -2.74 -24.56 2.22
N LEU A 17 -1.61 -25.21 2.52
CA LEU A 17 -0.29 -24.61 2.39
C LEU A 17 -0.01 -24.22 0.94
N PHE A 18 -0.17 -25.16 0.00
CA PHE A 18 0.07 -24.91 -1.43
C PHE A 18 -0.76 -23.75 -1.96
N CYS A 19 -2.04 -23.69 -1.62
CA CYS A 19 -2.92 -22.58 -2.02
C CYS A 19 -2.48 -21.21 -1.48
N ARG A 20 -1.70 -21.17 -0.39
CA ARG A 20 -1.20 -19.95 0.22
C ARG A 20 0.21 -19.54 -0.20
N LEU A 21 1.04 -20.48 -0.68
CA LEU A 21 2.43 -20.21 -1.06
C LEU A 21 2.58 -19.02 -2.02
N PRO A 22 1.77 -18.89 -3.08
CA PRO A 22 1.87 -17.78 -4.01
C PRO A 22 1.72 -16.41 -3.34
N PHE A 23 0.98 -16.32 -2.24
CA PHE A 23 0.62 -15.07 -1.57
C PHE A 23 1.53 -14.67 -0.41
N ILE A 24 2.51 -15.50 -0.05
CA ILE A 24 3.44 -15.21 1.07
C ILE A 24 4.31 -13.98 0.80
N SER A 25 4.64 -13.71 -0.46
CA SER A 25 5.44 -12.56 -0.87
C SER A 25 4.61 -11.30 -1.15
N PHE A 26 3.28 -11.39 -1.10
CA PHE A 26 2.42 -10.23 -1.39
C PHE A 26 2.56 -9.13 -0.35
N PRO A 27 2.57 -7.86 -0.79
CA PRO A 27 2.46 -6.72 0.11
C PRO A 27 1.12 -6.73 0.87
N LEU A 28 1.02 -5.88 1.85
CA LEU A 28 -0.21 -5.70 2.63
C LEU A 28 -1.14 -4.73 1.92
N ASP A 29 -2.44 -4.91 2.13
CA ASP A 29 -3.48 -4.00 1.65
C ASP A 29 -3.55 -2.69 2.47
N ASP A 30 -4.41 -1.78 2.04
CA ASP A 30 -4.59 -0.48 2.66
C ASP A 30 -5.04 -0.59 4.12
N ASP A 31 -6.07 -1.39 4.37
CA ASP A 31 -6.66 -1.54 5.69
C ASP A 31 -5.62 -2.04 6.71
N PHE A 32 -4.79 -2.99 6.29
CA PHE A 32 -3.79 -3.57 7.18
C PHE A 32 -2.53 -2.73 7.31
N SER A 33 -2.22 -1.93 6.31
CA SER A 33 -1.07 -1.03 6.34
C SER A 33 -1.16 0.01 7.45
N ILE A 34 -2.37 0.38 7.87
CA ILE A 34 -2.60 1.24 9.03
C ILE A 34 -2.05 0.59 10.30
N TYR A 35 -2.34 -0.69 10.51
CA TYR A 35 -1.87 -1.41 11.71
C TYR A 35 -0.35 -1.60 11.70
N THR A 36 0.22 -1.90 10.55
CA THR A 36 1.67 -2.07 10.40
C THR A 36 2.44 -0.76 10.52
N TYR A 37 1.86 0.33 10.02
CA TYR A 37 2.37 1.68 10.25
C TYR A 37 2.49 1.99 11.74
N ARG A 38 1.45 1.70 12.50
CA ARG A 38 1.43 1.91 13.95
C ARG A 38 2.48 1.10 14.66
N ALA A 39 2.55 -0.21 14.42
CA ALA A 39 3.55 -1.09 15.01
C ALA A 39 4.98 -0.58 14.74
N ARG A 40 5.21 -0.06 13.54
CA ARG A 40 6.51 0.49 13.15
C ARG A 40 6.87 1.79 13.86
N PHE A 41 5.90 2.68 14.04
CA PHE A 41 6.15 4.02 14.60
C PHE A 41 5.96 4.08 16.11
N ALA A 42 5.21 3.18 16.74
CA ALA A 42 5.14 3.05 18.20
C ALA A 42 6.53 2.88 18.82
N LYS A 43 7.42 2.09 18.18
CA LYS A 43 8.82 1.92 18.60
C LYS A 43 9.69 3.17 18.45
N ARG A 44 9.24 4.17 17.70
CA ARG A 44 9.93 5.46 17.53
C ARG A 44 9.42 6.53 18.47
N GLY A 45 8.63 6.17 19.50
CA GLY A 45 8.11 7.11 20.51
C GLY A 45 6.83 7.85 20.09
N PHE A 46 6.19 7.45 19.00
CA PHE A 46 4.89 8.00 18.60
C PHE A 46 3.81 7.52 19.57
N LYS A 47 3.17 8.46 20.26
CA LYS A 47 2.11 8.15 21.21
C LYS A 47 0.79 7.92 20.48
N TRP A 48 0.24 6.73 20.63
CA TRP A 48 -0.97 6.24 19.99
C TRP A 48 -2.19 7.18 19.98
N LYS A 49 -2.48 7.78 21.13
CA LYS A 49 -3.66 8.62 21.31
C LYS A 49 -3.54 9.97 20.59
N LYS A 50 -2.31 10.44 20.40
CA LYS A 50 -2.02 11.77 19.88
C LYS A 50 -1.70 11.77 18.39
N ASP A 51 -1.03 10.73 17.94
CA ASP A 51 -0.40 10.68 16.61
C ASP A 51 -1.15 9.83 15.57
N VAL A 52 -2.13 8.99 15.96
CA VAL A 52 -2.92 8.17 15.03
C VAL A 52 -4.31 7.87 15.57
N GLN A 53 -5.36 8.42 14.98
CA GLN A 53 -6.73 8.01 15.25
C GLN A 53 -7.05 6.69 14.55
N LEU A 54 -7.65 5.78 15.31
CA LEU A 54 -8.10 4.49 14.80
C LEU A 54 -9.59 4.52 14.45
N ILE A 55 -9.86 4.09 13.25
CA ILE A 55 -11.19 3.65 12.86
C ILE A 55 -11.29 2.17 13.25
N GLY A 56 -11.92 1.89 14.40
CA GLY A 56 -12.14 0.51 14.88
C GLY A 56 -11.12 -0.03 15.88
N ASN A 57 -11.61 -0.81 16.82
CA ASN A 57 -10.88 -1.35 17.96
C ASN A 57 -9.95 -2.49 17.58
N PRO A 58 -8.72 -2.45 18.02
CA PRO A 58 -8.07 -3.70 18.30
C PRO A 58 -6.85 -3.64 19.22
N PHE A 59 -7.06 -3.80 20.48
CA PHE A 59 -6.02 -3.51 21.47
C PHE A 59 -5.01 -4.63 21.65
N TRP A 60 -5.45 -5.87 21.77
CA TRP A 60 -4.56 -7.02 21.90
C TRP A 60 -3.79 -7.34 20.60
N LYS A 61 -4.32 -6.91 19.45
CA LYS A 61 -3.67 -7.07 18.14
C LYS A 61 -2.34 -6.33 18.05
N MET A 62 -2.19 -5.25 18.80
CA MET A 62 -1.00 -4.39 18.71
C MET A 62 0.24 -5.04 19.32
N PRO A 63 0.21 -5.63 20.52
CA PRO A 63 1.34 -6.38 21.03
C PRO A 63 1.77 -7.53 20.11
N LEU A 64 0.79 -8.25 19.52
CA LEU A 64 1.09 -9.32 18.57
C LEU A 64 1.70 -8.78 17.28
N LEU A 65 1.16 -7.67 16.76
CA LEU A 65 1.71 -7.00 15.60
C LEU A 65 3.10 -6.42 15.87
N ASP A 66 3.32 -5.85 17.05
CA ASP A 66 4.63 -5.35 17.48
C ASP A 66 5.65 -6.47 17.59
N LEU A 67 5.25 -7.63 18.10
CA LEU A 67 6.10 -8.81 18.18
C LEU A 67 6.49 -9.29 16.77
N ILE A 68 5.54 -9.33 15.84
CA ILE A 68 5.73 -9.79 14.47
C ILE A 68 6.51 -8.76 13.65
N TYR A 69 6.21 -7.47 13.79
CA TYR A 69 6.83 -6.35 13.06
C TYR A 69 8.08 -5.79 13.71
N GLY A 70 8.56 -6.38 14.75
CA GLY A 70 9.74 -5.90 15.49
C GLY A 70 10.99 -5.59 14.66
N LYS A 71 11.03 -6.07 13.39
CA LYS A 71 12.04 -5.69 12.39
C LYS A 71 11.33 -5.31 11.07
N PRO A 72 11.56 -4.10 10.53
CA PRO A 72 10.82 -3.57 9.37
C PRO A 72 10.89 -4.44 8.12
N GLU A 73 12.02 -5.09 7.86
CA GLU A 73 12.31 -5.77 6.59
C GLU A 73 11.74 -7.19 6.47
N GLY A 74 11.25 -7.76 7.55
CA GLY A 74 10.71 -9.14 7.56
C GLY A 74 9.24 -9.26 7.95
N GLY A 75 8.62 -8.16 8.40
CA GLY A 75 7.31 -8.18 9.06
C GLY A 75 6.17 -8.65 8.17
N THR A 76 6.13 -8.20 6.92
CA THR A 76 5.08 -8.61 5.96
C THR A 76 5.11 -10.11 5.70
N ARG A 77 6.28 -10.70 5.45
CA ARG A 77 6.41 -12.15 5.23
C ARG A 77 6.03 -12.96 6.47
N ARG A 78 6.40 -12.48 7.67
CA ARG A 78 6.03 -13.15 8.93
C ARG A 78 4.52 -13.16 9.12
N LEU A 79 3.85 -12.04 8.86
CA LEU A 79 2.39 -11.96 8.90
C LEU A 79 1.74 -12.88 7.88
N ARG A 80 2.24 -12.92 6.66
CA ARG A 80 1.74 -13.81 5.62
C ARG A 80 1.92 -15.29 6.01
N ARG A 81 3.02 -15.65 6.66
CA ARG A 81 3.23 -17.01 7.21
C ARG A 81 2.23 -17.30 8.33
N LEU A 82 1.99 -16.35 9.24
CA LEU A 82 0.97 -16.50 10.29
C LEU A 82 -0.43 -16.69 9.69
N GLN A 83 -0.79 -15.86 8.71
CA GLN A 83 -2.03 -15.96 7.96
C GLN A 83 -2.17 -17.35 7.29
N THR A 84 -1.08 -17.87 6.73
CA THR A 84 -1.02 -19.22 6.15
C THR A 84 -1.26 -20.30 7.20
N ALA A 85 -0.62 -20.19 8.36
CA ALA A 85 -0.82 -21.15 9.46
C ALA A 85 -2.28 -21.15 9.95
N PHE A 86 -2.91 -19.99 10.09
CA PHE A 86 -4.33 -19.90 10.46
C PHE A 86 -5.27 -20.43 9.37
N HIS A 87 -4.93 -20.27 8.11
CA HIS A 87 -5.69 -20.87 7.01
C HIS A 87 -5.58 -22.40 7.04
N MET A 88 -4.38 -22.94 7.24
CA MET A 88 -4.18 -24.38 7.41
C MET A 88 -4.97 -24.91 8.63
N LEU A 89 -4.90 -24.22 9.75
CA LEU A 89 -5.68 -24.56 10.94
C LEU A 89 -7.18 -24.56 10.64
N SER A 90 -7.69 -23.53 9.97
CA SER A 90 -9.09 -23.44 9.58
C SER A 90 -9.52 -24.60 8.68
N ALA A 91 -8.70 -24.97 7.69
CA ALA A 91 -8.96 -26.10 6.81
C ALA A 91 -8.99 -27.43 7.58
N GLY A 92 -8.05 -27.61 8.52
CA GLY A 92 -8.02 -28.77 9.42
C GLY A 92 -9.24 -28.82 10.34
N VAL A 93 -9.71 -27.67 10.85
CA VAL A 93 -10.91 -27.59 11.68
C VAL A 93 -12.18 -27.86 10.86
N VAL A 94 -12.26 -27.41 9.60
CA VAL A 94 -13.36 -27.76 8.68
C VAL A 94 -13.40 -29.26 8.44
N TYR A 95 -12.23 -29.90 8.20
CA TYR A 95 -12.12 -31.35 8.12
C TYR A 95 -12.67 -32.01 9.39
N TYR A 96 -12.18 -31.62 10.56
CA TYR A 96 -12.55 -32.20 11.84
C TYR A 96 -14.04 -31.99 12.17
N ALA A 97 -14.55 -30.78 11.93
CA ALA A 97 -15.99 -30.50 12.13
C ALA A 97 -16.87 -31.38 11.24
N THR A 98 -16.51 -31.51 9.95
CA THR A 98 -17.26 -32.37 9.03
C THR A 98 -17.20 -33.84 9.47
N TRP A 99 -16.02 -34.31 9.88
CA TRP A 99 -15.85 -35.65 10.38
C TRP A 99 -16.69 -35.92 11.65
N SER A 100 -16.75 -34.98 12.58
CA SER A 100 -17.58 -35.09 13.80
C SER A 100 -19.08 -35.21 13.49
N PHE A 101 -19.58 -34.53 12.46
CA PHE A 101 -20.98 -34.59 12.02
C PHE A 101 -21.31 -35.83 11.18
N THR A 102 -20.38 -36.34 10.38
CA THR A 102 -20.67 -37.37 9.35
C THR A 102 -20.08 -38.69 9.68
N GLN A 103 -19.05 -38.78 10.53
CA GLN A 103 -18.20 -39.96 10.74
C GLN A 103 -17.58 -40.53 9.44
N SER A 104 -17.66 -39.75 8.35
CA SER A 104 -17.15 -40.11 7.03
C SER A 104 -15.82 -39.43 6.74
N PRO A 105 -14.69 -40.15 6.68
CA PRO A 105 -13.40 -39.54 6.41
C PRO A 105 -13.30 -38.94 4.99
N VAL A 106 -14.04 -39.50 4.01
CA VAL A 106 -14.10 -38.99 2.62
C VAL A 106 -14.86 -37.66 2.57
N ALA A 107 -16.01 -37.59 3.24
CA ALA A 107 -16.77 -36.34 3.33
C ALA A 107 -15.97 -35.23 4.00
N ALA A 108 -15.27 -35.56 5.10
CA ALA A 108 -14.38 -34.65 5.80
C ALA A 108 -13.21 -34.17 4.92
N LEU A 109 -12.57 -35.09 4.18
CA LEU A 109 -11.49 -34.76 3.24
C LEU A 109 -11.98 -33.76 2.21
N MET A 110 -13.10 -34.01 1.58
CA MET A 110 -13.65 -33.13 0.54
C MET A 110 -14.01 -31.75 1.07
N ALA A 111 -14.64 -31.67 2.27
CA ALA A 111 -14.93 -30.40 2.92
C ALA A 111 -13.65 -29.58 3.22
N GLY A 112 -12.63 -30.24 3.78
CA GLY A 112 -11.35 -29.64 4.07
C GLY A 112 -10.64 -29.13 2.82
N LEU A 113 -10.62 -29.91 1.73
CA LEU A 113 -10.03 -29.53 0.45
C LEU A 113 -10.78 -28.36 -0.21
N LEU A 114 -12.10 -28.37 -0.18
CA LEU A 114 -12.92 -27.26 -0.69
C LEU A 114 -12.63 -25.96 0.08
N TYR A 115 -12.54 -26.03 1.40
CA TYR A 115 -12.16 -24.83 2.17
C TYR A 115 -10.70 -24.43 1.92
N ALA A 116 -9.77 -25.36 1.85
CA ALA A 116 -8.36 -25.08 1.56
C ALA A 116 -8.21 -24.30 0.25
N PHE A 117 -9.01 -24.65 -0.76
CA PHE A 117 -8.98 -24.00 -2.06
C PHE A 117 -9.81 -22.69 -2.08
N TYR A 118 -11.09 -22.74 -1.76
CA TYR A 118 -12.00 -21.60 -1.88
C TYR A 118 -11.82 -20.56 -0.78
N GLY A 119 -11.35 -20.94 0.42
CA GLY A 119 -10.97 -20.02 1.48
C GLY A 119 -9.75 -19.16 1.16
N THR A 120 -9.03 -19.45 0.07
CA THR A 120 -7.94 -18.62 -0.45
C THR A 120 -8.27 -17.97 -1.78
N SER A 121 -9.52 -18.05 -2.22
CA SER A 121 -9.92 -17.44 -3.49
C SER A 121 -9.40 -16.00 -3.58
N PRO A 122 -8.74 -15.64 -4.69
CA PRO A 122 -8.08 -14.35 -4.85
C PRO A 122 -8.98 -13.16 -4.58
N ASP A 123 -10.22 -13.22 -5.05
CA ASP A 123 -11.16 -12.13 -4.86
C ASP A 123 -11.74 -12.06 -3.43
N LEU A 124 -11.69 -13.18 -2.69
CA LEU A 124 -12.11 -13.16 -1.30
C LEU A 124 -11.02 -12.63 -0.38
N ILE A 125 -9.80 -13.18 -0.49
CA ILE A 125 -8.81 -12.99 0.59
C ILE A 125 -7.37 -12.92 0.14
N ALA A 126 -7.00 -13.54 -0.98
CA ALA A 126 -5.59 -13.88 -1.22
C ALA A 126 -4.61 -12.72 -1.11
N GLY A 127 -5.03 -11.52 -1.53
CA GLY A 127 -4.22 -10.30 -1.43
C GLY A 127 -4.42 -9.50 -0.16
N SER A 128 -5.53 -9.68 0.54
CA SER A 128 -5.82 -8.91 1.73
C SER A 128 -5.43 -9.65 3.01
N PHE A 129 -5.07 -8.90 4.03
CA PHE A 129 -4.83 -9.40 5.37
C PHE A 129 -6.00 -9.01 6.24
N ASN A 130 -6.92 -9.96 6.50
CA ASN A 130 -8.14 -9.69 7.22
C ASN A 130 -8.23 -10.50 8.51
N PHE A 131 -8.90 -9.94 9.48
CA PHE A 131 -9.07 -10.57 10.78
C PHE A 131 -10.02 -11.77 10.75
N GLU A 132 -10.83 -11.90 9.71
CA GLU A 132 -11.71 -13.04 9.48
C GLU A 132 -10.95 -14.36 9.51
N GLN A 133 -9.78 -14.41 8.91
CA GLN A 133 -8.96 -15.61 8.88
C GLN A 133 -8.49 -16.08 10.25
N PHE A 134 -8.37 -15.16 11.21
CA PHE A 134 -7.88 -15.48 12.55
C PHE A 134 -8.96 -15.99 13.48
N TYR A 135 -10.22 -15.60 13.28
CA TYR A 135 -11.28 -16.08 14.18
C TYR A 135 -12.01 -17.32 13.68
N ILE A 136 -11.95 -17.63 12.38
CA ILE A 136 -12.65 -18.79 11.80
C ILE A 136 -12.34 -20.10 12.51
N PRO A 137 -11.07 -20.50 12.73
CA PRO A 137 -10.82 -21.77 13.41
C PRO A 137 -11.43 -21.82 14.80
N PHE A 138 -11.47 -20.68 15.50
CA PHE A 138 -12.05 -20.64 16.84
C PHE A 138 -13.57 -20.73 16.84
N ILE A 139 -14.29 -20.03 15.94
CA ILE A 139 -15.74 -20.16 15.89
C ILE A 139 -16.18 -21.55 15.47
N LEU A 140 -15.44 -22.20 14.55
CA LEU A 140 -15.73 -23.58 14.14
C LEU A 140 -15.42 -24.60 15.24
N LEU A 141 -14.31 -24.45 15.97
CA LEU A 141 -14.02 -25.26 17.15
C LEU A 141 -15.07 -25.05 18.23
N GLY A 142 -15.52 -23.80 18.41
CA GLY A 142 -16.62 -23.49 19.33
C GLY A 142 -17.91 -24.22 18.96
N LEU A 143 -18.25 -24.33 17.66
CA LEU A 143 -19.38 -25.11 17.19
C LEU A 143 -19.19 -26.59 17.51
N VAL A 144 -18.03 -27.17 17.15
CA VAL A 144 -17.75 -28.60 17.40
C VAL A 144 -17.82 -28.93 18.89
N PHE A 145 -17.20 -28.12 19.75
CA PHE A 145 -17.25 -28.35 21.17
C PHE A 145 -18.68 -28.17 21.75
N ALA A 146 -19.47 -27.27 21.20
CA ALA A 146 -20.86 -27.10 21.63
C ALA A 146 -21.72 -28.33 21.26
N GLU A 147 -21.51 -28.97 20.12
CA GLU A 147 -22.18 -30.20 19.68
C GLU A 147 -21.68 -31.45 20.42
N SER A 148 -20.44 -31.45 20.93
CA SER A 148 -19.82 -32.65 21.52
C SER A 148 -20.37 -33.02 22.90
N GLY A 149 -21.10 -32.15 23.57
CA GLY A 149 -21.72 -32.42 24.84
C GLY A 149 -21.45 -31.37 25.93
N PRO A 150 -22.11 -31.50 27.09
CA PRO A 150 -22.04 -30.51 28.18
C PRO A 150 -20.62 -30.40 28.79
N GLU A 151 -19.81 -31.46 28.75
CA GLU A 151 -18.44 -31.44 29.28
C GLU A 151 -17.50 -30.52 28.49
N SER A 152 -17.75 -30.35 27.19
CA SER A 152 -16.96 -29.54 26.29
C SER A 152 -17.46 -28.09 26.16
N ILE A 153 -18.55 -27.74 26.79
CA ILE A 153 -19.25 -26.46 26.63
C ILE A 153 -18.40 -25.26 27.11
N LEU A 154 -17.56 -25.46 28.13
CA LEU A 154 -16.59 -24.45 28.56
C LEU A 154 -15.56 -24.14 27.46
N LEU A 155 -15.08 -25.18 26.77
CA LEU A 155 -14.15 -25.02 25.66
C LEU A 155 -14.80 -24.30 24.47
N ALA A 156 -16.09 -24.60 24.23
CA ALA A 156 -16.85 -23.85 23.22
C ALA A 156 -16.89 -22.36 23.56
N GLY A 157 -17.18 -22.02 24.81
CA GLY A 157 -17.14 -20.63 25.27
C GLY A 157 -15.79 -19.97 25.13
N LEU A 158 -14.72 -20.66 25.57
CA LEU A 158 -13.33 -20.16 25.42
C LEU A 158 -12.99 -19.89 23.94
N CYS A 159 -13.40 -20.77 23.03
CA CYS A 159 -13.16 -20.59 21.59
C CYS A 159 -13.89 -19.35 21.05
N PHE A 160 -15.15 -19.13 21.41
CA PHE A 160 -15.88 -17.91 21.01
C PHE A 160 -15.26 -16.64 21.62
N GLY A 161 -14.78 -16.72 22.86
CA GLY A 161 -14.03 -15.64 23.49
C GLY A 161 -12.71 -15.34 22.79
N LEU A 162 -11.95 -16.36 22.40
CA LEU A 162 -10.73 -16.19 21.61
C LEU A 162 -11.03 -15.60 20.22
N ALA A 163 -12.12 -16.01 19.57
CA ALA A 163 -12.57 -15.42 18.32
C ALA A 163 -12.83 -13.91 18.45
N SER A 164 -13.40 -13.49 19.59
CA SER A 164 -13.70 -12.08 19.85
C SER A 164 -12.44 -11.21 19.94
N LEU A 165 -11.32 -11.79 20.33
CA LEU A 165 -10.04 -11.12 20.31
C LEU A 165 -9.63 -10.75 18.87
N ALA A 166 -10.00 -11.52 17.86
CA ALA A 166 -9.75 -11.17 16.47
C ALA A 166 -10.76 -10.12 15.95
N LYS A 167 -12.02 -10.26 16.33
CA LYS A 167 -13.07 -9.32 15.91
C LYS A 167 -14.20 -9.33 16.94
N VAL A 168 -14.41 -8.21 17.61
CA VAL A 168 -15.39 -8.10 18.71
C VAL A 168 -16.82 -8.49 18.28
N THR A 169 -17.15 -8.32 17.00
CA THR A 169 -18.48 -8.71 16.47
C THR A 169 -18.74 -10.21 16.55
N THR A 170 -17.72 -11.05 16.73
CA THR A 170 -17.88 -12.50 16.91
C THR A 170 -18.49 -12.87 18.27
N LEU A 171 -18.53 -11.93 19.22
CA LEU A 171 -19.27 -12.16 20.49
C LEU A 171 -20.75 -12.47 20.27
N ILE A 172 -21.34 -12.14 19.13
CA ILE A 172 -22.72 -12.48 18.78
C ILE A 172 -22.92 -14.02 18.72
N PHE A 173 -21.87 -14.81 18.51
CA PHE A 173 -21.93 -16.26 18.55
C PHE A 173 -22.26 -16.77 19.96
N VAL A 174 -21.85 -16.08 21.02
CA VAL A 174 -22.05 -16.52 22.39
C VAL A 174 -23.55 -16.63 22.74
N PRO A 175 -24.35 -15.54 22.69
CA PRO A 175 -25.77 -15.64 22.98
C PRO A 175 -26.52 -16.54 22.00
N ALA A 176 -26.11 -16.57 20.73
CA ALA A 176 -26.72 -17.43 19.73
C ALA A 176 -26.49 -18.93 20.01
N MET A 177 -25.31 -19.30 20.53
CA MET A 177 -25.01 -20.68 20.91
C MET A 177 -25.51 -21.05 22.29
N MET A 178 -25.70 -20.09 23.19
CA MET A 178 -26.30 -20.33 24.49
C MET A 178 -27.77 -20.81 24.37
N LEU A 179 -28.51 -20.32 23.36
CA LEU A 179 -29.91 -20.71 23.18
C LEU A 179 -30.06 -22.21 22.95
N PRO A 180 -29.41 -22.85 21.95
CA PRO A 180 -29.45 -24.32 21.82
C PRO A 180 -28.80 -25.03 23.01
N ALA A 181 -27.82 -24.46 23.71
CA ALA A 181 -27.24 -25.06 24.89
C ALA A 181 -28.25 -25.15 26.05
N VAL A 182 -29.13 -24.15 26.22
CA VAL A 182 -30.21 -24.20 27.19
C VAL A 182 -31.19 -25.33 26.87
N THR A 183 -31.54 -25.47 25.60
CA THR A 183 -32.52 -26.50 25.15
C THR A 183 -31.94 -27.91 25.23
N ALA A 184 -30.67 -28.09 24.86
CA ALA A 184 -30.02 -29.40 24.82
C ALA A 184 -29.45 -29.86 26.17
N TYR A 185 -28.91 -28.94 26.96
CA TYR A 185 -28.13 -29.28 28.17
C TYR A 185 -28.60 -28.58 29.45
N GLY A 186 -29.55 -27.66 29.33
CA GLY A 186 -30.06 -26.84 30.44
C GLY A 186 -29.27 -25.52 30.64
N ILE A 187 -29.75 -24.73 31.61
CA ILE A 187 -29.28 -23.38 31.84
C ILE A 187 -27.83 -23.31 32.37
N LYS A 188 -27.41 -24.29 33.18
CA LYS A 188 -26.10 -24.32 33.82
C LYS A 188 -24.95 -24.44 32.78
N PRO A 189 -24.97 -25.39 31.82
CA PRO A 189 -23.99 -25.43 30.73
C PRO A 189 -23.99 -24.15 29.86
N ALA A 190 -25.16 -23.58 29.58
CA ALA A 190 -25.21 -22.32 28.82
C ALA A 190 -24.49 -21.17 29.55
N LEU A 191 -24.69 -21.03 30.86
CA LEU A 191 -23.95 -20.04 31.66
C LEU A 191 -22.43 -20.33 31.70
N ILE A 192 -22.03 -21.59 31.76
CA ILE A 192 -20.60 -21.98 31.69
C ILE A 192 -19.99 -21.58 30.34
N MET A 193 -20.72 -21.72 29.22
CA MET A 193 -20.30 -21.23 27.92
C MET A 193 -20.07 -19.71 27.94
N GLY A 194 -21.03 -18.96 28.51
CA GLY A 194 -20.92 -17.52 28.67
C GLY A 194 -19.69 -17.10 29.49
N LEU A 195 -19.43 -17.78 30.61
CA LEU A 195 -18.24 -17.55 31.43
C LEU A 195 -16.95 -17.89 30.68
N GLY A 196 -16.92 -19.00 29.95
CA GLY A 196 -15.79 -19.36 29.11
C GLY A 196 -15.46 -18.26 28.09
N ALA A 197 -16.47 -17.69 27.44
CA ALA A 197 -16.28 -16.60 26.48
C ALA A 197 -15.84 -15.29 27.15
N ALA A 198 -16.26 -15.04 28.37
CA ALA A 198 -15.89 -13.86 29.13
C ALA A 198 -14.40 -13.84 29.50
N ILE A 199 -13.79 -14.97 29.75
CA ILE A 199 -12.37 -15.04 30.21
C ILE A 199 -11.39 -14.37 29.24
N PRO A 200 -11.26 -14.76 27.95
CA PRO A 200 -10.35 -14.10 27.03
C PRO A 200 -10.69 -12.62 26.83
N THR A 201 -11.98 -12.29 26.79
CA THR A 201 -12.47 -10.93 26.59
C THR A 201 -12.10 -10.01 27.76
N LEU A 202 -12.26 -10.49 28.99
CA LEU A 202 -11.89 -9.77 30.22
C LEU A 202 -10.37 -9.58 30.32
N ILE A 203 -9.58 -10.61 30.04
CA ILE A 203 -8.12 -10.53 30.04
C ILE A 203 -7.68 -9.46 29.02
N SER A 204 -8.25 -9.47 27.83
CA SER A 204 -7.96 -8.44 26.82
C SER A 204 -8.34 -7.04 27.31
N SER A 205 -9.55 -6.87 27.85
CA SER A 205 -10.04 -5.57 28.31
C SER A 205 -9.21 -5.01 29.48
N LEU A 206 -8.79 -5.88 30.40
CA LEU A 206 -7.90 -5.49 31.51
C LEU A 206 -6.51 -5.09 31.02
N THR A 207 -5.98 -5.81 30.02
CA THR A 207 -4.70 -5.48 29.40
C THR A 207 -4.80 -4.11 28.70
N ASP A 208 -5.86 -3.86 27.99
CA ASP A 208 -6.13 -2.60 27.30
C ASP A 208 -6.28 -1.43 28.28
N TRP A 209 -6.96 -1.66 29.38
CA TRP A 209 -7.07 -0.67 30.44
C TRP A 209 -5.71 -0.33 31.08
N ARG A 210 -4.90 -1.35 31.40
CA ARG A 210 -3.53 -1.17 31.93
C ARG A 210 -2.63 -0.39 30.98
N LEU A 211 -2.72 -0.67 29.67
CA LEU A 211 -1.94 -0.01 28.65
C LEU A 211 -2.49 1.38 28.26
N GLY A 212 -3.59 1.81 28.88
CA GLY A 212 -4.21 3.11 28.61
C GLY A 212 -4.86 3.23 27.23
N TYR A 213 -5.21 2.11 26.63
CA TYR A 213 -5.84 2.07 25.29
C TYR A 213 -7.37 2.22 25.33
N MET A 214 -8.00 2.16 26.47
CA MET A 214 -9.44 2.37 26.61
C MET A 214 -9.78 3.84 26.40
N ASP A 215 -10.27 4.20 25.22
CA ASP A 215 -10.68 5.56 24.90
C ASP A 215 -12.20 5.71 24.80
N THR A 216 -12.72 6.78 25.41
CA THR A 216 -14.13 7.18 25.35
C THR A 216 -14.58 7.57 23.94
N VAL A 217 -13.65 7.97 23.06
CA VAL A 217 -13.94 8.36 21.68
C VAL A 217 -14.40 7.15 20.85
N SER A 218 -13.81 5.98 21.06
CA SER A 218 -14.19 4.76 20.32
C SER A 218 -15.61 4.29 20.64
N ARG A 219 -16.11 4.51 21.87
CA ARG A 219 -17.50 4.20 22.26
C ARG A 219 -18.52 5.10 21.57
N LYS A 220 -18.24 6.40 21.47
CA LYS A 220 -19.11 7.35 20.74
C LYS A 220 -19.14 7.06 19.23
N GLN A 221 -18.01 6.71 18.63
CA GLN A 221 -17.93 6.38 17.20
C GLN A 221 -18.69 5.10 16.87
N ASN A 222 -18.61 4.06 17.68
CA ASN A 222 -19.33 2.80 17.44
C ASN A 222 -20.85 2.95 17.56
N GLY A 223 -21.34 3.75 18.49
CA GLY A 223 -22.76 4.05 18.61
C GLY A 223 -23.32 4.86 17.44
N THR A 224 -22.59 5.89 16.99
CA THR A 224 -22.95 6.68 15.81
C THR A 224 -22.84 5.89 14.51
N ARG A 225 -21.88 5.00 14.38
CA ARG A 225 -21.77 4.09 13.24
C ARG A 225 -22.98 3.18 13.12
N LEU A 226 -23.41 2.55 14.19
CA LEU A 226 -24.60 1.70 14.19
C LEU A 226 -25.84 2.49 13.75
N ALA A 227 -26.05 3.70 14.30
CA ALA A 227 -27.20 4.56 13.96
C ALA A 227 -27.14 5.05 12.50
N THR A 228 -25.98 5.49 12.02
CA THR A 228 -25.77 5.92 10.62
C THR A 228 -25.95 4.76 9.66
N THR A 229 -25.46 3.60 10.04
CA THR A 229 -25.60 2.38 9.28
C THR A 229 -27.08 1.96 9.18
N LEU A 230 -27.89 2.08 10.23
CA LEU A 230 -29.33 1.82 10.20
C LEU A 230 -30.09 2.79 9.26
N ARG A 231 -29.62 4.01 9.07
CA ARG A 231 -30.19 4.99 8.15
C ARG A 231 -29.83 4.74 6.68
N LEU A 232 -28.63 4.24 6.39
CA LEU A 232 -28.10 4.01 5.03
C LEU A 232 -28.72 2.80 4.32
N VAL A 233 -29.35 1.86 5.05
CA VAL A 233 -30.02 0.66 4.47
C VAL A 233 -31.14 1.01 3.49
N LYS A 234 -31.55 2.24 3.39
CA LYS A 234 -32.73 2.64 2.60
C LYS A 234 -32.49 3.01 1.13
N THR A 235 -31.26 2.91 0.59
CA THR A 235 -31.01 3.33 -0.79
C THR A 235 -30.96 2.15 -1.77
N LYS A 236 -31.77 2.24 -2.85
CA LYS A 236 -31.81 1.26 -3.96
C LYS A 236 -30.41 0.95 -4.54
N LYS A 237 -29.54 1.96 -4.60
CA LYS A 237 -28.17 1.84 -5.10
C LYS A 237 -27.32 0.88 -4.26
N MET A 238 -27.54 0.84 -2.94
CA MET A 238 -26.81 -0.04 -2.03
C MET A 238 -27.22 -1.50 -2.22
N TYR A 239 -28.51 -1.78 -2.36
CA TYR A 239 -29.00 -3.15 -2.62
C TYR A 239 -28.44 -3.72 -3.93
N CYS A 240 -28.39 -2.91 -4.99
CA CYS A 240 -27.78 -3.32 -6.25
C CYS A 240 -26.28 -3.63 -6.12
N SER A 241 -25.54 -2.85 -5.31
CA SER A 241 -24.13 -3.09 -5.04
C SER A 241 -23.93 -4.38 -4.25
N ILE A 242 -24.71 -4.60 -3.20
CA ILE A 242 -24.67 -5.82 -2.37
C ILE A 242 -24.97 -7.05 -3.24
N PHE A 243 -26.03 -7.00 -4.02
CA PHE A 243 -26.43 -8.10 -4.90
C PHE A 243 -25.31 -8.44 -5.90
N ARG A 244 -24.68 -7.43 -6.48
CA ARG A 244 -23.54 -7.62 -7.38
C ARG A 244 -22.37 -8.33 -6.68
N GLU A 245 -22.00 -7.91 -5.47
CA GLU A 245 -20.90 -8.54 -4.70
C GLU A 245 -21.24 -9.99 -4.34
N ILE A 246 -22.48 -10.26 -3.93
CA ILE A 246 -22.96 -11.62 -3.67
C ILE A 246 -22.83 -12.48 -4.93
N CYS A 247 -23.31 -11.99 -6.08
CA CYS A 247 -23.22 -12.71 -7.35
C CYS A 247 -21.77 -13.02 -7.75
N LEU A 248 -20.85 -12.08 -7.52
CA LEU A 248 -19.42 -12.29 -7.77
C LEU A 248 -18.84 -13.37 -6.86
N ILE A 249 -19.19 -13.38 -5.58
CA ILE A 249 -18.73 -14.38 -4.62
C ILE A 249 -19.28 -15.75 -4.97
N ILE A 250 -20.58 -15.86 -5.26
CA ILE A 250 -21.20 -17.11 -5.71
C ILE A 250 -20.47 -17.62 -6.97
N LYS A 251 -20.25 -16.75 -7.96
CA LYS A 251 -19.55 -17.13 -9.19
C LYS A 251 -18.17 -17.74 -8.91
N GLN A 252 -17.42 -17.20 -7.96
CA GLN A 252 -16.04 -17.62 -7.66
C GLN A 252 -15.95 -18.84 -6.75
N THR A 253 -17.00 -19.10 -5.99
CA THR A 253 -17.07 -20.19 -5.02
C THR A 253 -18.27 -21.11 -5.31
N LEU A 254 -18.72 -21.14 -6.57
CA LEU A 254 -19.92 -21.85 -6.99
C LEU A 254 -19.98 -23.31 -6.52
N PRO A 255 -18.90 -24.12 -6.55
CA PRO A 255 -18.95 -25.50 -6.10
C PRO A 255 -19.38 -25.66 -4.63
N VAL A 256 -18.88 -24.81 -3.73
CA VAL A 256 -19.29 -24.88 -2.32
C VAL A 256 -20.74 -24.43 -2.10
N TRP A 257 -21.29 -23.56 -2.99
CA TRP A 257 -22.71 -23.20 -2.95
C TRP A 257 -23.60 -24.34 -3.46
N VAL A 258 -23.21 -24.95 -4.58
CA VAL A 258 -23.98 -26.05 -5.19
C VAL A 258 -23.99 -27.27 -4.28
N ALA A 259 -22.85 -27.63 -3.70
CA ALA A 259 -22.78 -28.80 -2.82
C ALA A 259 -23.26 -28.50 -1.39
N GLY A 260 -22.93 -27.32 -0.86
CA GLY A 260 -23.08 -27.03 0.57
C GLY A 260 -24.43 -26.47 0.96
N LEU A 261 -25.03 -25.59 0.17
CA LEU A 261 -26.27 -24.92 0.57
C LEU A 261 -27.45 -25.88 0.67
N PRO A 262 -27.74 -26.76 -0.34
CA PRO A 262 -28.83 -27.71 -0.22
C PRO A 262 -28.68 -28.68 0.96
N ALA A 263 -27.40 -29.16 1.18
CA ALA A 263 -27.14 -30.08 2.28
C ALA A 263 -27.32 -29.44 3.66
N LEU A 264 -26.89 -28.18 3.83
CA LEU A 264 -27.15 -27.41 5.05
C LEU A 264 -28.65 -27.25 5.30
N VAL A 265 -29.42 -26.90 4.27
CA VAL A 265 -30.87 -26.74 4.38
C VAL A 265 -31.55 -28.08 4.80
N LEU A 266 -31.18 -29.20 4.17
CA LEU A 266 -31.70 -30.51 4.49
C LEU A 266 -31.32 -30.96 5.92
N THR A 267 -30.05 -30.72 6.34
CA THR A 267 -29.59 -31.09 7.69
C THR A 267 -30.27 -30.25 8.76
N ILE A 268 -30.46 -28.96 8.51
CA ILE A 268 -31.14 -28.04 9.42
C ILE A 268 -32.63 -28.40 9.55
N SER A 269 -33.29 -28.78 8.44
CA SER A 269 -34.70 -29.17 8.45
C SER A 269 -34.99 -30.48 9.21
N SER A 270 -33.97 -31.31 9.45
CA SER A 270 -34.11 -32.57 10.20
C SER A 270 -34.18 -32.40 11.73
N ASN A 271 -34.03 -31.15 12.23
CA ASN A 271 -34.01 -30.81 13.67
C ASN A 271 -32.96 -31.54 14.53
N SER A 272 -32.02 -32.25 13.91
CA SER A 272 -31.00 -33.05 14.60
C SER A 272 -29.80 -32.21 15.07
N HIS A 273 -29.62 -30.99 14.54
CA HIS A 273 -28.42 -30.17 14.75
C HIS A 273 -28.77 -28.70 15.11
N LEU A 274 -29.29 -28.49 16.30
CA LEU A 274 -29.71 -27.14 16.79
C LEU A 274 -28.57 -26.13 16.83
N PHE A 275 -27.35 -26.57 17.19
CA PHE A 275 -26.18 -25.70 17.22
C PHE A 275 -25.75 -25.29 15.79
N LEU A 276 -25.80 -26.20 14.82
CA LEU A 276 -25.51 -25.88 13.42
C LEU A 276 -26.52 -24.88 12.83
N LEU A 277 -27.83 -25.04 13.20
CA LEU A 277 -28.86 -24.08 12.84
C LEU A 277 -28.58 -22.69 13.39
N ALA A 278 -28.31 -22.59 14.71
CA ALA A 278 -28.00 -21.31 15.36
C ALA A 278 -26.72 -20.69 14.81
N PHE A 279 -25.69 -21.51 14.55
CA PHE A 279 -24.42 -21.07 13.94
C PHE A 279 -24.63 -20.51 12.53
N THR A 280 -25.46 -21.16 11.72
CA THR A 280 -25.85 -20.69 10.40
C THR A 280 -26.57 -19.33 10.48
N GLY A 281 -27.57 -19.24 11.34
CA GLY A 281 -28.31 -18.01 11.55
C GLY A 281 -27.44 -16.82 11.99
N VAL A 282 -26.55 -17.04 12.96
CA VAL A 282 -25.65 -15.97 13.43
C VAL A 282 -24.59 -15.60 12.40
N THR A 283 -24.10 -16.56 11.60
CA THR A 283 -23.16 -16.27 10.50
C THR A 283 -23.81 -15.34 9.47
N ILE A 284 -25.05 -15.59 9.08
CA ILE A 284 -25.84 -14.72 8.19
C ILE A 284 -26.07 -13.36 8.85
N ALA A 285 -26.50 -13.33 10.11
CA ALA A 285 -26.73 -12.09 10.84
C ALA A 285 -25.46 -11.24 10.94
N MET A 286 -24.31 -11.88 11.17
CA MET A 286 -23.02 -11.18 11.23
C MET A 286 -22.65 -10.56 9.89
N MET A 287 -22.90 -11.23 8.76
CA MET A 287 -22.69 -10.65 7.42
C MET A 287 -23.57 -9.41 7.20
N ILE A 288 -24.84 -9.49 7.62
CA ILE A 288 -25.78 -8.37 7.51
C ILE A 288 -25.36 -7.20 8.40
N VAL A 289 -24.96 -7.45 9.63
CA VAL A 289 -24.54 -6.43 10.61
C VAL A 289 -23.23 -5.74 10.19
N GLN A 290 -22.32 -6.44 9.57
CA GLN A 290 -21.05 -5.85 9.11
C GLN A 290 -21.19 -4.89 7.92
N ARG A 291 -22.28 -4.93 7.17
CA ARG A 291 -22.78 -3.98 6.17
C ARG A 291 -21.82 -3.44 5.10
N THR A 292 -20.53 -3.52 5.28
CA THR A 292 -19.57 -3.10 4.26
C THR A 292 -19.55 -4.08 3.09
N PHE A 293 -20.13 -5.27 3.28
CA PHE A 293 -20.19 -6.37 2.31
C PHE A 293 -18.86 -6.57 1.58
N SER A 294 -17.76 -6.21 2.24
CA SER A 294 -16.43 -6.51 1.74
C SER A 294 -16.31 -8.02 1.57
N ARG A 295 -15.75 -8.45 0.47
CA ARG A 295 -15.71 -9.86 0.06
C ARG A 295 -15.17 -10.81 1.12
N TYR A 296 -14.22 -10.37 1.92
CA TYR A 296 -13.64 -11.15 3.02
C TYR A 296 -14.63 -11.43 4.18
N HIS A 297 -15.69 -10.66 4.32
CA HIS A 297 -16.74 -10.94 5.31
C HIS A 297 -17.51 -12.24 5.04
N TYR A 298 -17.43 -12.77 3.83
CA TYR A 298 -18.06 -14.03 3.45
C TYR A 298 -17.22 -15.26 3.81
N LEU A 299 -16.01 -15.09 4.32
CA LEU A 299 -15.13 -16.21 4.62
C LEU A 299 -15.71 -17.21 5.65
N PRO A 300 -16.34 -16.77 6.76
CA PRO A 300 -17.02 -17.67 7.67
C PRO A 300 -18.14 -18.48 7.00
N TRP A 301 -18.83 -17.81 6.04
CA TRP A 301 -19.87 -18.47 5.26
C TRP A 301 -19.31 -19.53 4.32
N ILE A 302 -18.17 -19.27 3.69
CA ILE A 302 -17.48 -20.26 2.85
C ILE A 302 -17.02 -21.47 3.69
N ALA A 303 -16.55 -21.25 4.91
CA ALA A 303 -16.21 -22.33 5.84
C ALA A 303 -17.44 -23.20 6.16
N LEU A 304 -18.56 -22.56 6.47
CA LEU A 304 -19.82 -23.25 6.75
C LEU A 304 -20.35 -24.02 5.53
N LEU A 305 -20.30 -23.39 4.33
CA LEU A 305 -20.68 -24.07 3.08
C LEU A 305 -19.76 -25.25 2.77
N SER A 306 -18.49 -25.17 3.14
CA SER A 306 -17.55 -26.30 2.96
C SER A 306 -17.92 -27.47 3.87
N ILE A 307 -18.31 -27.22 5.11
CA ILE A 307 -18.89 -28.23 6.02
C ILE A 307 -20.17 -28.80 5.39
N GLY A 308 -21.07 -27.93 4.92
CA GLY A 308 -22.28 -28.34 4.22
C GLY A 308 -22.00 -29.21 2.99
N SER A 309 -20.95 -28.90 2.23
CA SER A 309 -20.51 -29.72 1.09
C SER A 309 -20.10 -31.12 1.53
N GLY A 310 -19.41 -31.25 2.66
CA GLY A 310 -19.09 -32.56 3.24
C GLY A 310 -20.35 -33.34 3.65
N LEU A 311 -21.32 -32.67 4.30
CA LEU A 311 -22.63 -33.27 4.61
C LEU A 311 -23.32 -33.78 3.33
N GLY A 312 -23.31 -32.96 2.28
CA GLY A 312 -23.87 -33.31 0.98
C GLY A 312 -23.18 -34.50 0.34
N ILE A 313 -21.85 -34.53 0.38
CA ILE A 313 -21.07 -35.66 -0.15
C ILE A 313 -21.36 -36.93 0.66
N ASN A 314 -21.47 -36.83 1.99
CA ASN A 314 -21.84 -37.99 2.80
C ASN A 314 -23.22 -38.52 2.42
N TRP A 315 -24.18 -37.62 2.17
CA TRP A 315 -25.51 -38.03 1.65
C TRP A 315 -25.43 -38.67 0.27
N ILE A 316 -24.64 -38.15 -0.66
CA ILE A 316 -24.38 -38.74 -1.99
C ILE A 316 -23.81 -40.15 -1.85
N LEU A 317 -22.86 -40.37 -0.98
CA LEU A 317 -22.24 -41.69 -0.76
C LEU A 317 -23.20 -42.72 -0.17
N SER A 318 -24.25 -42.28 0.53
CA SER A 318 -25.25 -43.14 1.16
C SER A 318 -26.54 -43.31 0.34
N SER A 319 -26.68 -42.61 -0.79
CA SER A 319 -27.89 -42.55 -1.60
C SER A 319 -27.61 -42.87 -3.07
N THR A 320 -28.53 -43.59 -3.73
CA THR A 320 -28.37 -44.02 -5.14
C THR A 320 -29.40 -43.44 -6.11
N GLY A 321 -30.20 -42.47 -5.69
CA GLY A 321 -31.30 -41.91 -6.47
C GLY A 321 -30.87 -40.99 -7.62
N PHE A 322 -31.75 -40.73 -8.58
CA PHE A 322 -31.53 -39.82 -9.69
C PHE A 322 -31.14 -38.41 -9.24
N ILE A 323 -31.75 -37.89 -8.18
CA ILE A 323 -31.44 -36.56 -7.63
C ILE A 323 -29.98 -36.49 -7.15
N THR A 324 -29.46 -37.57 -6.58
CA THR A 324 -28.07 -37.69 -6.13
C THR A 324 -27.08 -37.55 -7.29
N TRP A 325 -27.36 -38.26 -8.39
CA TRP A 325 -26.52 -38.18 -9.60
C TRP A 325 -26.59 -36.80 -10.26
N LEU A 326 -27.78 -36.21 -10.33
CA LEU A 326 -27.93 -34.85 -10.86
C LEU A 326 -27.14 -33.84 -10.02
N TRP A 327 -27.19 -33.93 -8.69
CA TRP A 327 -26.47 -33.07 -7.82
C TRP A 327 -24.96 -33.25 -7.96
N LEU A 328 -24.47 -34.47 -8.01
CA LEU A 328 -23.06 -34.77 -8.28
C LEU A 328 -22.62 -34.20 -9.64
N ALA A 329 -23.42 -34.31 -10.68
CA ALA A 329 -23.12 -33.78 -12.00
C ALA A 329 -22.99 -32.22 -11.93
N LEU A 330 -23.97 -31.55 -11.28
CA LEU A 330 -23.92 -30.11 -11.11
C LEU A 330 -22.68 -29.63 -10.30
N PHE A 331 -22.32 -30.39 -9.26
CA PHE A 331 -21.10 -30.12 -8.48
C PHE A 331 -19.85 -30.25 -9.35
N VAL A 332 -19.69 -31.36 -10.08
CA VAL A 332 -18.52 -31.60 -10.95
C VAL A 332 -18.42 -30.52 -12.05
N VAL A 333 -19.54 -30.17 -12.70
CA VAL A 333 -19.56 -29.12 -13.72
C VAL A 333 -19.19 -27.77 -13.14
N SER A 334 -19.73 -27.44 -11.96
CA SER A 334 -19.39 -26.18 -11.27
C SER A 334 -17.92 -26.13 -10.87
N LEU A 335 -17.36 -27.27 -10.44
CA LEU A 335 -15.93 -27.38 -10.08
C LEU A 335 -15.04 -27.19 -11.31
N ALA A 336 -15.33 -27.87 -12.43
CA ALA A 336 -14.58 -27.74 -13.66
C ALA A 336 -14.57 -26.28 -14.18
N TRP A 337 -15.74 -25.64 -14.20
CA TRP A 337 -15.87 -24.24 -14.62
C TRP A 337 -15.07 -23.30 -13.73
N ASN A 338 -15.11 -23.51 -12.41
CA ASN A 338 -14.38 -22.67 -11.46
C ASN A 338 -12.87 -22.89 -11.52
N LEU A 339 -12.42 -24.14 -11.70
CA LEU A 339 -11.00 -24.47 -11.81
C LEU A 339 -10.35 -23.76 -13.00
N GLU A 340 -11.02 -23.68 -14.14
CA GLU A 340 -10.53 -22.95 -15.31
C GLU A 340 -10.24 -21.46 -14.96
N SER A 341 -11.12 -20.82 -14.22
CA SER A 341 -10.98 -19.40 -13.85
C SER A 341 -9.92 -19.16 -12.76
N LEU A 342 -9.74 -20.12 -11.86
CA LEU A 342 -8.87 -19.99 -10.69
C LEU A 342 -7.49 -20.65 -10.86
N ALA A 343 -7.34 -21.62 -11.77
CA ALA A 343 -6.08 -22.30 -12.04
C ALA A 343 -4.87 -21.37 -12.28
N PRO A 344 -5.00 -20.25 -13.04
CA PRO A 344 -3.90 -19.35 -13.26
C PRO A 344 -3.28 -18.77 -11.99
N TYR A 345 -4.04 -18.72 -10.87
CA TYR A 345 -3.53 -18.18 -9.60
C TYR A 345 -2.69 -19.15 -8.81
N TYR A 346 -3.01 -20.42 -8.90
CA TYR A 346 -2.40 -21.47 -8.10
C TYR A 346 -1.27 -22.17 -8.82
N PHE A 347 -1.36 -22.26 -10.15
CA PHE A 347 -0.47 -23.09 -10.97
C PHE A 347 0.48 -22.30 -11.88
N LEU A 348 0.19 -21.04 -12.18
CA LEU A 348 1.11 -20.20 -12.93
C LEU A 348 1.96 -19.38 -11.97
N PRO A 349 3.28 -19.21 -12.24
CA PRO A 349 4.06 -18.26 -11.49
C PRO A 349 3.35 -16.90 -11.54
N LEU A 350 3.20 -16.27 -10.39
CA LEU A 350 2.50 -14.99 -10.27
C LEU A 350 3.27 -13.91 -11.03
N HIS A 351 3.13 -13.95 -12.33
CA HIS A 351 3.61 -12.90 -13.20
C HIS A 351 2.77 -11.64 -12.90
N PRO A 352 3.38 -10.44 -12.83
CA PRO A 352 2.64 -9.19 -12.65
C PRO A 352 1.40 -9.06 -13.56
N ASN A 353 1.48 -9.59 -14.78
CA ASN A 353 0.38 -9.61 -15.74
C ASN A 353 -0.81 -10.50 -15.35
N THR A 354 -0.59 -11.54 -14.56
CA THR A 354 -1.67 -12.40 -14.04
C THR A 354 -2.37 -11.72 -12.88
N LEU A 355 -1.62 -11.00 -12.04
CA LEU A 355 -2.14 -10.22 -10.93
C LEU A 355 -3.06 -9.08 -11.36
N VAL A 356 -2.81 -8.50 -12.54
CA VAL A 356 -3.61 -7.42 -13.14
C VAL A 356 -5.05 -7.82 -13.43
N ARG A 357 -5.34 -9.10 -13.57
CA ARG A 357 -6.72 -9.58 -13.76
C ARG A 357 -7.61 -9.41 -12.53
N TYR A 358 -7.03 -9.07 -11.37
CA TYR A 358 -7.73 -9.01 -10.09
C TYR A 358 -7.71 -7.60 -9.53
N GLU A 359 -8.88 -7.04 -9.39
CA GLU A 359 -9.18 -5.64 -9.04
C GLU A 359 -8.48 -5.09 -7.80
N LYS A 360 -8.07 -5.95 -6.87
CA LYS A 360 -7.42 -5.55 -5.62
C LYS A 360 -5.88 -5.54 -5.67
N PHE A 361 -5.27 -6.02 -6.75
CA PHE A 361 -3.81 -6.22 -6.81
C PHE A 361 -3.03 -5.16 -7.56
N ASP A 362 -3.71 -4.25 -8.23
CA ASP A 362 -3.09 -3.17 -8.98
C ASP A 362 -2.16 -2.32 -8.15
N GLN A 363 -2.62 -1.96 -6.95
CA GLN A 363 -1.87 -1.14 -6.02
C GLN A 363 -0.49 -1.75 -5.72
N TYR A 364 -0.41 -3.08 -5.70
CA TYR A 364 0.83 -3.80 -5.39
C TYR A 364 1.88 -3.71 -6.49
N LEU A 365 1.47 -3.42 -7.72
CA LEU A 365 2.38 -3.31 -8.85
C LEU A 365 3.07 -1.94 -8.89
N TYR A 366 2.36 -0.86 -8.61
CA TYR A 366 2.90 0.48 -8.76
C TYR A 366 3.33 1.14 -7.45
N LEU A 367 2.72 0.80 -6.32
CA LEU A 367 3.08 1.38 -5.02
C LEU A 367 4.55 1.15 -4.63
N PRO A 368 5.15 -0.03 -4.80
CA PRO A 368 6.57 -0.21 -4.53
C PRO A 368 7.46 0.72 -5.36
N HIS A 369 7.11 0.95 -6.64
CA HIS A 369 7.85 1.85 -7.50
C HIS A 369 7.72 3.31 -7.04
N LEU A 370 6.49 3.77 -6.75
CA LEU A 370 6.23 5.09 -6.17
C LEU A 370 7.03 5.28 -4.86
N CYS A 371 6.95 4.32 -3.96
CA CYS A 371 7.65 4.39 -2.67
C CYS A 371 9.17 4.40 -2.83
N ASN A 372 9.72 3.66 -3.79
CA ASN A 372 11.15 3.69 -4.09
C ASN A 372 11.59 5.05 -4.65
N GLN A 373 10.79 5.67 -5.52
CA GLN A 373 11.04 7.01 -6.03
C GLN A 373 10.98 8.05 -4.89
N LEU A 374 9.97 7.98 -4.02
CA LEU A 374 9.87 8.85 -2.84
C LEU A 374 11.05 8.66 -1.88
N LYS A 375 11.44 7.41 -1.59
CA LYS A 375 12.63 7.13 -0.77
C LYS A 375 13.90 7.73 -1.36
N ARG A 376 14.08 7.64 -2.68
CA ARG A 376 15.21 8.27 -3.37
C ARG A 376 15.18 9.77 -3.17
N LEU A 377 14.05 10.44 -3.43
CA LEU A 377 13.91 11.87 -3.24
C LEU A 377 14.24 12.31 -1.81
N ILE A 378 13.69 11.62 -0.81
CA ILE A 378 13.89 11.92 0.62
C ILE A 378 15.36 11.70 1.04
N ARG A 379 15.98 10.59 0.60
CA ARG A 379 17.39 10.28 0.92
C ARG A 379 18.37 11.24 0.28
N MET A 380 18.18 11.53 -1.00
CA MET A 380 19.08 12.44 -1.75
C MET A 380 19.12 13.83 -1.13
N ARG A 381 18.09 14.24 -0.42
CA ARG A 381 17.96 15.55 0.21
C ARG A 381 18.26 15.57 1.70
N GLY A 382 18.61 14.42 2.28
CA GLY A 382 18.91 14.32 3.72
C GLY A 382 17.70 14.55 4.63
N GLU A 383 16.48 14.37 4.12
CA GLU A 383 15.21 14.69 4.80
C GLU A 383 14.58 13.44 5.44
N SER A 384 15.38 12.48 5.88
CA SER A 384 14.91 11.17 6.40
C SER A 384 14.04 11.25 7.66
N ASN A 385 14.09 12.34 8.39
CA ASN A 385 13.33 12.56 9.62
C ASN A 385 12.10 13.45 9.41
N GLU A 386 11.86 13.91 8.20
CA GLU A 386 10.73 14.76 7.85
C GLU A 386 9.44 13.94 7.69
N ARG A 387 8.30 14.60 7.88
CA ARG A 387 6.99 14.01 7.66
C ARG A 387 6.54 14.18 6.21
N ILE A 388 5.68 13.28 5.75
CA ILE A 388 4.99 13.40 4.47
C ILE A 388 3.49 13.41 4.68
N TYR A 389 2.76 13.96 3.72
CA TYR A 389 1.32 13.89 3.66
C TYR A 389 0.87 13.24 2.35
N VAL A 390 -0.03 12.26 2.46
CA VAL A 390 -0.59 11.57 1.31
C VAL A 390 -2.08 11.87 1.24
N TRP A 391 -2.49 12.60 0.21
CA TRP A 391 -3.90 12.84 -0.06
C TRP A 391 -4.50 11.64 -0.77
N GLY A 392 -5.15 10.77 -0.02
CA GLY A 392 -5.77 9.53 -0.49
C GLY A 392 -5.73 8.39 0.54
N THR A 393 -6.22 7.21 0.15
CA THR A 393 -6.32 6.03 1.04
C THR A 393 -5.06 5.17 1.09
N PHE A 394 -3.93 5.65 0.58
CA PHE A 394 -2.72 4.84 0.41
C PHE A 394 -1.81 4.87 1.64
N SER A 395 -2.29 4.36 2.77
CA SER A 395 -1.50 4.22 4.01
C SER A 395 -0.23 3.37 3.83
N GLN A 396 -0.20 2.49 2.82
CA GLN A 396 0.99 1.72 2.43
C GLN A 396 2.19 2.62 2.11
N ILE A 397 1.97 3.83 1.59
CA ILE A 397 3.05 4.75 1.25
C ILE A 397 3.87 5.08 2.51
N TYR A 398 3.22 5.37 3.62
CA TYR A 398 3.90 5.63 4.90
C TYR A 398 4.65 4.39 5.41
N HIS A 399 3.99 3.22 5.33
CA HIS A 399 4.61 1.96 5.75
C HIS A 399 5.82 1.62 4.87
N LEU A 400 5.67 1.67 3.55
CA LEU A 400 6.72 1.28 2.60
C LEU A 400 7.86 2.28 2.53
N THR A 401 7.58 3.59 2.65
CA THR A 401 8.65 4.61 2.70
C THR A 401 9.35 4.63 4.04
N GLY A 402 8.67 4.31 5.12
CA GLY A 402 9.17 4.43 6.48
C GLY A 402 9.22 5.87 6.97
N VAL A 403 8.49 6.76 6.33
CA VAL A 403 8.37 8.18 6.68
C VAL A 403 7.05 8.39 7.40
N PRO A 404 7.03 9.10 8.54
CA PRO A 404 5.81 9.31 9.31
C PRO A 404 4.81 10.23 8.59
N ALA A 405 3.52 9.98 8.83
CA ALA A 405 2.46 10.85 8.38
C ALA A 405 2.44 12.16 9.16
N SER A 406 1.93 13.21 8.54
CA SER A 406 1.75 14.52 9.20
C SER A 406 0.45 14.62 9.97
N ASP A 407 -0.52 13.74 9.69
CA ASP A 407 -1.81 13.72 10.36
C ASP A 407 -2.12 12.36 10.99
N ASN A 408 -3.22 12.31 11.72
CA ASN A 408 -3.68 11.11 12.41
C ASN A 408 -4.60 10.24 11.54
N TYR A 409 -5.08 10.76 10.42
CA TYR A 409 -5.94 10.05 9.47
C TYR A 409 -5.11 9.41 8.36
N LEU A 410 -4.72 8.17 8.57
CA LEU A 410 -3.91 7.40 7.60
C LEU A 410 -4.74 6.81 6.48
N HIS A 411 -6.02 6.69 6.67
CA HIS A 411 -6.96 6.12 5.71
C HIS A 411 -8.09 7.12 5.47
N TYR A 412 -8.13 7.63 4.26
CA TYR A 412 -9.05 8.66 3.85
C TYR A 412 -10.04 8.09 2.83
N SER A 413 -11.24 7.83 3.26
CA SER A 413 -12.36 7.63 2.37
C SER A 413 -13.41 8.70 2.64
N ILE A 414 -13.53 9.69 1.76
CA ILE A 414 -14.68 10.58 1.76
C ILE A 414 -15.86 9.78 1.23
N GLY A 415 -16.43 8.96 2.11
CA GLY A 415 -17.67 8.27 1.82
C GLY A 415 -18.79 8.81 2.70
N PRO A 416 -20.05 8.61 2.32
CA PRO A 416 -21.20 8.92 3.18
C PRO A 416 -21.20 8.16 4.52
N TRP A 417 -20.22 7.28 4.73
CA TRP A 417 -20.01 6.46 5.91
C TRP A 417 -19.37 7.21 7.08
N ASP A 418 -18.65 8.32 6.80
CA ASP A 418 -17.86 9.05 7.80
C ASP A 418 -18.49 10.40 8.19
N SER A 419 -19.78 10.57 7.93
CA SER A 419 -20.49 11.85 8.08
C SER A 419 -20.50 12.49 9.49
N PRO A 420 -20.31 11.79 10.63
CA PRO A 420 -20.17 12.50 11.92
C PRO A 420 -18.79 13.08 12.15
N SER A 421 -17.82 12.81 11.28
CA SER A 421 -16.42 13.14 11.48
C SER A 421 -15.86 14.11 10.45
N LEU A 422 -16.67 14.67 9.54
CA LEU A 422 -16.16 15.64 8.55
C LEU A 422 -15.47 16.82 9.20
N GLU A 423 -16.02 17.34 10.30
CA GLU A 423 -15.38 18.42 11.05
C GLU A 423 -14.10 17.94 11.75
N GLY A 424 -14.18 16.81 12.45
CA GLY A 424 -13.00 16.19 13.08
C GLY A 424 -11.94 15.77 12.08
N PHE A 425 -12.36 15.33 10.89
CA PHE A 425 -11.46 15.05 9.77
C PHE A 425 -10.77 16.33 9.28
N PHE A 426 -11.53 17.41 9.01
CA PHE A 426 -11.00 18.70 8.61
C PHE A 426 -9.97 19.20 9.63
N ASP A 427 -10.35 19.21 10.91
CA ASP A 427 -9.50 19.71 12.00
C ASP A 427 -8.23 18.87 12.16
N SER A 428 -8.31 17.54 11.98
CA SER A 428 -7.14 16.66 12.07
C SER A 428 -6.20 16.85 10.89
N VAL A 429 -6.72 16.87 9.66
CA VAL A 429 -5.90 17.02 8.44
C VAL A 429 -5.24 18.38 8.40
N ILE A 430 -6.04 19.45 8.54
CA ILE A 430 -5.53 20.82 8.52
C ILE A 430 -4.63 21.07 9.73
N GLY A 431 -5.02 20.57 10.91
CA GLY A 431 -4.20 20.65 12.12
C GLY A 431 -2.86 19.94 11.95
N GLY A 432 -2.85 18.73 11.40
CA GLY A 432 -1.63 17.97 11.13
C GLY A 432 -0.71 18.66 10.12
N LEU A 433 -1.29 19.26 9.08
CA LEU A 433 -0.53 20.03 8.09
C LEU A 433 0.10 21.27 8.72
N LEU A 434 -0.64 22.02 9.53
CA LEU A 434 -0.16 23.24 10.19
C LEU A 434 0.88 22.94 11.28
N GLU A 435 0.68 21.88 12.08
CA GLU A 435 1.58 21.48 13.17
C GLU A 435 2.88 20.90 12.65
N HIS A 436 2.81 20.02 11.67
CA HIS A 436 3.96 19.23 11.23
C HIS A 436 4.59 19.71 9.93
N LYS A 437 3.90 20.57 9.17
CA LYS A 437 4.42 21.20 7.94
C LYS A 437 5.17 20.20 7.05
N PRO A 438 4.50 19.13 6.57
CA PRO A 438 5.17 18.04 5.88
C PRO A 438 5.93 18.55 4.65
N VAL A 439 7.17 18.12 4.51
CA VAL A 439 8.05 18.57 3.42
C VAL A 439 7.53 18.10 2.07
N TYR A 440 6.90 16.91 2.03
CA TYR A 440 6.33 16.36 0.82
C TYR A 440 4.83 16.12 0.97
N LEU A 441 4.10 16.48 -0.09
CA LEU A 441 2.69 16.15 -0.30
C LEU A 441 2.58 15.27 -1.53
N VAL A 442 2.01 14.08 -1.38
CA VAL A 442 1.72 13.16 -2.48
C VAL A 442 0.24 13.22 -2.77
N LYS A 443 -0.12 13.71 -3.94
CA LYS A 443 -1.51 13.75 -4.39
C LYS A 443 -1.88 12.40 -5.01
N ALA A 444 -2.40 11.48 -4.20
CA ALA A 444 -2.83 10.18 -4.66
C ALA A 444 -4.23 10.22 -5.26
N PHE A 445 -5.12 11.07 -4.74
CA PHE A 445 -6.39 11.42 -5.38
C PHE A 445 -6.26 12.71 -6.18
N GLN A 446 -6.93 12.77 -7.31
CA GLN A 446 -6.82 13.90 -8.23
C GLN A 446 -7.70 15.11 -7.84
N ASP A 447 -8.55 14.95 -6.83
CA ASP A 447 -9.54 15.95 -6.40
C ASP A 447 -8.98 17.05 -5.50
N LEU A 448 -7.73 16.95 -5.01
CA LEU A 448 -7.14 17.98 -4.16
C LEU A 448 -6.78 19.23 -4.96
N ASP A 449 -7.32 20.37 -4.57
CA ASP A 449 -6.88 21.68 -5.07
C ASP A 449 -5.75 22.25 -4.19
N ILE A 450 -4.55 22.31 -4.76
CA ILE A 450 -3.34 22.79 -4.06
C ILE A 450 -3.42 24.29 -3.78
N SER A 451 -4.06 25.07 -4.66
CA SER A 451 -4.19 26.52 -4.49
C SER A 451 -5.11 26.88 -3.31
N VAL A 452 -6.20 26.13 -3.18
CA VAL A 452 -7.10 26.26 -2.02
C VAL A 452 -6.41 25.81 -0.75
N LEU A 453 -5.62 24.72 -0.82
CA LEU A 453 -4.84 24.25 0.34
C LEU A 453 -3.84 25.33 0.80
N GLU A 454 -3.13 25.96 -0.13
CA GLU A 454 -2.22 27.08 0.17
C GLU A 454 -2.95 28.26 0.81
N GLN A 455 -4.08 28.68 0.24
CA GLN A 455 -4.89 29.76 0.80
C GLN A 455 -5.37 29.49 2.24
N VAL A 456 -5.75 28.25 2.51
CA VAL A 456 -6.29 27.83 3.82
C VAL A 456 -5.20 27.65 4.86
N THR A 457 -4.06 27.08 4.48
CA THR A 457 -3.00 26.70 5.43
C THR A 457 -1.78 27.62 5.41
N GLY A 458 -1.63 28.46 4.39
CA GLY A 458 -0.42 29.24 4.15
C GLY A 458 0.79 28.39 3.75
N LEU A 459 0.60 27.09 3.53
CA LEU A 459 1.66 26.17 3.11
C LEU A 459 1.71 26.13 1.59
N ARG A 460 2.70 26.77 1.02
CA ARG A 460 2.91 26.77 -0.43
C ARG A 460 3.65 25.52 -0.85
N TYR A 461 2.95 24.69 -1.63
CA TYR A 461 3.48 23.47 -2.20
C TYR A 461 3.72 23.61 -3.71
N ARG A 462 4.94 23.32 -4.15
CA ARG A 462 5.28 23.27 -5.57
C ARG A 462 5.43 21.85 -6.08
N LEU A 463 4.92 21.63 -7.27
CA LEU A 463 5.07 20.36 -7.98
C LEU A 463 6.55 20.15 -8.32
N ILE A 464 7.13 19.05 -7.83
CA ILE A 464 8.52 18.70 -8.12
C ILE A 464 8.66 17.50 -9.04
N LYS A 465 7.69 16.62 -9.06
CA LYS A 465 7.69 15.41 -9.88
C LYS A 465 6.30 14.82 -10.01
N VAL A 466 6.01 14.22 -11.17
CA VAL A 466 4.87 13.32 -11.34
C VAL A 466 5.41 11.90 -11.47
N VAL A 467 5.14 11.06 -10.48
CA VAL A 467 5.58 9.67 -10.48
C VAL A 467 4.53 8.82 -11.20
N LEU A 468 4.97 7.96 -12.13
CA LEU A 468 4.10 7.09 -12.93
C LEU A 468 2.99 7.84 -13.69
N VAL A 469 3.24 9.08 -14.08
CA VAL A 469 2.28 9.97 -14.78
C VAL A 469 1.02 10.29 -13.97
N ARG A 470 0.87 9.70 -12.78
CA ARG A 470 -0.36 9.78 -11.97
C ARG A 470 -0.19 10.45 -10.62
N PHE A 471 0.94 10.25 -9.95
CA PHE A 471 1.15 10.70 -8.58
C PHE A 471 1.97 12.00 -8.55
N PRO A 472 1.33 13.17 -8.58
CA PRO A 472 2.02 14.43 -8.39
C PRO A 472 2.61 14.47 -6.98
N VAL A 473 3.90 14.72 -6.90
CA VAL A 473 4.66 14.92 -5.67
C VAL A 473 5.01 16.39 -5.57
N TYR A 474 4.51 17.01 -4.54
CA TYR A 474 4.76 18.42 -4.24
C TYR A 474 5.75 18.52 -3.09
N ARG A 475 6.49 19.62 -3.05
CA ARG A 475 7.38 19.95 -1.96
C ARG A 475 7.02 21.30 -1.37
N LEU A 476 7.08 21.41 -0.05
CA LEU A 476 6.89 22.66 0.67
C LEU A 476 8.00 23.65 0.29
N GLU A 477 7.61 24.79 -0.26
CA GLU A 477 8.49 25.85 -0.72
C GLU A 477 8.54 27.01 0.25
N ALA A 478 7.37 27.44 0.72
CA ALA A 478 7.25 28.60 1.57
C ALA A 478 6.10 28.42 2.57
N ILE A 479 6.19 29.15 3.67
CA ILE A 479 5.16 29.23 4.71
C ILE A 479 4.77 30.70 4.82
N THR A 480 3.50 30.99 4.54
CA THR A 480 2.91 32.32 4.67
C THR A 480 1.99 32.36 5.88
N SER A 481 1.89 33.50 6.53
CA SER A 481 0.94 33.65 7.64
C SER A 481 -0.50 33.65 7.12
N VAL A 482 -1.38 32.91 7.78
CA VAL A 482 -2.83 32.97 7.56
C VAL A 482 -3.47 33.82 8.64
N PRO A 483 -4.44 34.70 8.30
CA PRO A 483 -5.04 35.64 9.23
C PRO A 483 -5.79 34.98 10.40
N THR A 484 -6.31 33.78 10.16
CA THR A 484 -7.11 33.01 11.13
C THR A 484 -6.78 31.53 11.00
N ASP A 485 -6.55 30.85 12.13
CA ASP A 485 -6.39 29.39 12.11
C ASP A 485 -7.67 28.72 11.56
N PRO A 486 -7.58 27.95 10.48
CA PRO A 486 -8.76 27.35 9.82
C PRO A 486 -9.57 26.43 10.74
N ARG A 487 -8.95 25.89 11.81
CA ARG A 487 -9.63 25.07 12.82
C ARG A 487 -10.67 25.84 13.63
N ASN A 488 -10.51 27.14 13.72
CA ASN A 488 -11.43 28.05 14.42
C ASN A 488 -12.59 28.52 13.54
N LEU A 489 -12.67 28.12 12.28
CA LEU A 489 -13.77 28.46 11.40
C LEU A 489 -15.07 27.79 11.86
N PRO A 490 -16.24 28.47 11.71
CA PRO A 490 -17.54 27.83 11.89
C PRO A 490 -17.71 26.60 10.99
N PHE A 491 -18.45 25.59 11.47
CA PHE A 491 -18.67 24.31 10.76
C PHE A 491 -19.04 24.48 9.28
N LEU A 492 -20.01 25.34 8.97
CA LEU A 492 -20.42 25.59 7.57
C LEU A 492 -19.29 26.15 6.69
N LYS A 493 -18.40 26.99 7.26
CA LYS A 493 -17.24 27.49 6.53
C LYS A 493 -16.19 26.39 6.33
N LYS A 494 -15.96 25.53 7.33
CA LYS A 494 -15.11 24.34 7.20
C LYS A 494 -15.61 23.42 6.07
N MET A 495 -16.92 23.16 6.02
CA MET A 495 -17.52 22.33 4.96
C MET A 495 -17.37 22.93 3.57
N LYS A 496 -17.55 24.26 3.46
CA LYS A 496 -17.33 24.95 2.17
C LYS A 496 -15.86 24.90 1.73
N VAL A 497 -14.92 25.01 2.67
CA VAL A 497 -13.50 24.84 2.38
C VAL A 497 -13.22 23.41 1.93
N MET A 498 -13.80 22.40 2.58
CA MET A 498 -13.68 20.99 2.14
C MET A 498 -14.25 20.77 0.73
N GLU A 499 -15.38 21.36 0.41
CA GLU A 499 -15.93 21.32 -0.95
C GLU A 499 -14.97 21.91 -1.97
N LEU A 500 -14.37 23.06 -1.68
CA LEU A 500 -13.38 23.71 -2.55
C LEU A 500 -12.10 22.90 -2.65
N LEU A 501 -11.62 22.31 -1.54
CA LEU A 501 -10.44 21.45 -1.53
C LEU A 501 -10.65 20.19 -2.37
N THR A 502 -11.88 19.67 -2.41
CA THR A 502 -12.25 18.44 -3.08
C THR A 502 -13.10 18.71 -4.32
N GLU A 503 -12.63 19.59 -5.19
CA GLU A 503 -13.37 19.99 -6.39
C GLU A 503 -13.77 18.76 -7.22
N LYS A 504 -15.04 18.42 -7.21
CA LYS A 504 -15.60 17.35 -8.03
C LYS A 504 -15.55 17.76 -9.49
N LYS A 505 -14.48 17.43 -10.19
CA LYS A 505 -14.46 17.52 -11.65
C LYS A 505 -15.62 16.69 -12.20
N ARG A 506 -16.47 17.31 -13.02
CA ARG A 506 -17.57 16.65 -13.73
C ARG A 506 -16.98 15.51 -14.57
N HIS A 507 -17.41 14.29 -14.28
CA HIS A 507 -16.90 13.07 -14.92
C HIS A 507 -17.72 12.72 -16.14
N ALA A 508 -17.08 12.08 -17.10
CA ALA A 508 -17.77 11.47 -18.23
C ALA A 508 -18.81 10.44 -17.74
N PRO A 509 -20.03 10.45 -18.27
CA PRO A 509 -21.04 9.50 -17.85
C PRO A 509 -20.61 8.08 -18.20
N GLY A 510 -20.55 7.21 -17.21
CA GLY A 510 -20.30 5.77 -17.38
C GLY A 510 -18.98 5.23 -16.83
N ILE A 511 -17.99 6.08 -16.50
CA ILE A 511 -16.76 5.67 -15.86
C ILE A 511 -16.71 6.25 -14.46
N ASN A 512 -16.60 5.38 -13.44
CA ASN A 512 -16.40 5.84 -12.08
C ASN A 512 -14.93 6.18 -11.87
N ARG A 513 -14.57 7.44 -12.03
CA ARG A 513 -13.22 7.93 -11.82
C ARG A 513 -12.76 7.75 -10.35
N GLU A 514 -13.69 7.68 -9.42
CA GLU A 514 -13.41 7.37 -8.02
C GLU A 514 -12.72 6.01 -7.86
N ASP A 515 -13.12 4.99 -8.62
CA ASP A 515 -12.43 3.70 -8.63
C ASP A 515 -11.01 3.82 -9.19
N PHE A 516 -10.84 4.66 -10.21
CA PHE A 516 -9.53 4.92 -10.80
C PHE A 516 -8.63 5.72 -9.85
N ASP A 517 -9.17 6.79 -9.27
CA ASP A 517 -8.45 7.66 -8.33
C ASP A 517 -8.13 6.94 -7.01
N ASN A 518 -8.95 5.96 -6.62
CA ASN A 518 -8.74 5.06 -5.48
C ASN A 518 -7.74 3.93 -5.77
N GLY A 519 -7.09 3.91 -6.92
CA GLY A 519 -6.12 2.88 -7.30
C GLY A 519 -6.73 1.54 -7.67
N ARG A 520 -8.04 1.47 -7.83
CA ARG A 520 -8.75 0.29 -8.32
C ARG A 520 -8.69 0.22 -9.84
N VAL A 521 -7.47 0.19 -10.38
CA VAL A 521 -7.23 0.27 -11.83
C VAL A 521 -7.96 -0.86 -12.58
N ASN A 522 -8.04 -2.08 -12.02
CA ASN A 522 -8.79 -3.17 -12.65
C ASN A 522 -10.30 -2.97 -12.62
N THR A 523 -10.84 -2.35 -11.56
CA THR A 523 -12.26 -1.95 -11.54
C THR A 523 -12.52 -0.91 -12.62
N ALA A 524 -11.67 0.10 -12.71
CA ALA A 524 -11.73 1.09 -13.78
C ALA A 524 -11.59 0.45 -15.16
N MET A 525 -10.64 -0.46 -15.35
CA MET A 525 -10.49 -1.22 -16.59
C MET A 525 -11.73 -2.06 -16.93
N SER A 526 -12.32 -2.71 -15.92
CA SER A 526 -13.54 -3.50 -16.11
C SER A 526 -14.71 -2.62 -16.56
N GLN A 527 -14.84 -1.44 -15.94
CA GLN A 527 -15.84 -0.44 -16.35
C GLN A 527 -15.57 0.08 -17.76
N CYS A 528 -14.30 0.40 -18.08
CA CYS A 528 -13.92 0.80 -19.43
C CYS A 528 -14.22 -0.28 -20.46
N ARG A 529 -13.92 -1.55 -20.18
CA ARG A 529 -14.24 -2.68 -21.06
C ARG A 529 -15.75 -2.81 -21.28
N LYS A 530 -16.54 -2.64 -20.22
CA LYS A 530 -18.01 -2.67 -20.33
C LYS A 530 -18.52 -1.51 -21.17
N LEU A 531 -18.00 -0.30 -20.95
CA LEU A 531 -18.35 0.88 -21.73
C LEU A 531 -17.99 0.69 -23.20
N LEU A 532 -16.76 0.23 -23.48
CA LEU A 532 -16.27 0.01 -24.84
C LEU A 532 -16.98 -1.15 -25.58
N ARG A 533 -17.53 -2.14 -24.84
CA ARG A 533 -18.43 -3.14 -25.45
C ARG A 533 -19.77 -2.56 -25.87
N LEU A 534 -20.29 -1.59 -25.11
CA LEU A 534 -21.55 -0.90 -25.42
C LEU A 534 -21.36 0.18 -26.48
N ASN A 535 -20.25 0.91 -26.40
CA ASN A 535 -19.87 1.96 -27.34
C ASN A 535 -18.37 1.87 -27.67
N PRO A 536 -17.99 1.12 -28.71
CA PRO A 536 -16.58 0.99 -29.13
C PRO A 536 -15.94 2.30 -29.61
N GLN A 537 -16.75 3.34 -29.84
CA GLN A 537 -16.28 4.67 -30.27
C GLN A 537 -16.12 5.65 -29.09
N ASP A 538 -16.28 5.18 -27.86
CA ASP A 538 -16.11 6.03 -26.67
C ASP A 538 -14.64 6.37 -26.44
N THR A 539 -14.28 7.62 -26.71
CA THR A 539 -12.90 8.11 -26.61
C THR A 539 -12.41 8.24 -25.19
N ASP A 540 -13.31 8.52 -24.24
CA ASP A 540 -12.97 8.56 -22.81
C ASP A 540 -12.67 7.17 -22.29
N GLY A 541 -13.44 6.18 -22.70
CA GLY A 541 -13.20 4.78 -22.37
C GLY A 541 -11.82 4.28 -22.82
N TRP A 542 -11.41 4.63 -24.05
CA TRP A 542 -10.10 4.30 -24.57
C TRP A 542 -8.95 5.03 -23.83
N ASP A 543 -9.12 6.34 -23.54
CA ASP A 543 -8.13 7.12 -22.79
C ASP A 543 -7.91 6.53 -21.39
N TYR A 544 -8.98 6.26 -20.64
CA TYR A 544 -8.88 5.66 -19.32
C TYR A 544 -8.33 4.24 -19.34
N MET A 545 -8.62 3.47 -20.39
CA MET A 545 -8.01 2.16 -20.58
C MET A 545 -6.51 2.31 -20.81
N GLY A 546 -6.09 3.26 -21.64
CA GLY A 546 -4.70 3.58 -21.91
C GLY A 546 -3.96 4.04 -20.65
N GLU A 547 -4.56 4.94 -19.88
CA GLU A 547 -4.02 5.39 -18.59
C GLU A 547 -3.87 4.23 -17.61
N SER A 548 -4.87 3.34 -17.55
CA SER A 548 -4.81 2.13 -16.73
C SER A 548 -3.65 1.23 -17.12
N TYR A 549 -3.45 0.98 -18.41
CA TYR A 549 -2.32 0.18 -18.88
C TYR A 549 -0.97 0.87 -18.64
N ALA A 550 -0.89 2.18 -18.79
CA ALA A 550 0.32 2.94 -18.48
C ALA A 550 0.71 2.82 -16.99
N LEU A 551 -0.28 2.90 -16.09
CA LEU A 551 -0.07 2.68 -14.66
C LEU A 551 0.45 1.29 -14.33
N LEU A 552 0.04 0.29 -15.10
CA LEU A 552 0.49 -1.09 -14.96
C LEU A 552 1.81 -1.36 -15.69
N ASN A 553 2.47 -0.31 -16.18
CA ASN A 553 3.69 -0.37 -16.99
C ASN A 553 3.56 -1.24 -18.26
N LYS A 554 2.33 -1.37 -18.77
CA LYS A 554 2.02 -2.05 -20.03
C LYS A 554 2.06 -1.07 -21.19
N THR A 555 3.26 -0.65 -21.54
CA THR A 555 3.50 0.42 -22.51
C THR A 555 2.89 0.13 -23.88
N ASN A 556 2.90 -1.13 -24.34
CA ASN A 556 2.33 -1.51 -25.63
C ASN A 556 0.81 -1.38 -25.63
N ASP A 557 0.14 -1.92 -24.60
CA ASP A 557 -1.30 -1.88 -24.47
C ASP A 557 -1.80 -0.43 -24.28
N ALA A 558 -1.06 0.35 -23.49
CA ALA A 558 -1.35 1.79 -23.30
C ALA A 558 -1.25 2.55 -24.62
N ALA A 559 -0.18 2.32 -25.38
CA ALA A 559 0.01 2.97 -26.68
C ALA A 559 -1.11 2.61 -27.68
N CYS A 560 -1.53 1.34 -27.73
CA CYS A 560 -2.65 0.91 -28.56
C CYS A 560 -3.96 1.64 -28.21
N CYS A 561 -4.25 1.77 -26.91
CA CYS A 561 -5.47 2.48 -26.47
C CYS A 561 -5.42 3.96 -26.82
N TYR A 562 -4.30 4.64 -26.55
CA TYR A 562 -4.15 6.06 -26.92
C TYR A 562 -4.17 6.28 -28.44
N GLN A 563 -3.60 5.35 -29.21
CA GLN A 563 -3.68 5.39 -30.65
C GLN A 563 -5.14 5.27 -31.12
N LYS A 564 -5.91 4.36 -30.52
CA LYS A 564 -7.33 4.20 -30.83
C LYS A 564 -8.14 5.45 -30.48
N THR A 565 -7.86 6.08 -29.36
CA THR A 565 -8.46 7.37 -29.01
C THR A 565 -8.17 8.43 -30.07
N LEU A 566 -6.93 8.51 -30.55
CA LEU A 566 -6.53 9.50 -31.57
C LEU A 566 -7.10 9.21 -32.96
N GLU A 567 -7.35 7.94 -33.29
CA GLU A 567 -8.08 7.56 -34.50
C GLU A 567 -9.53 8.07 -34.46
N LEU A 568 -10.17 7.96 -33.30
CA LEU A 568 -11.56 8.39 -33.09
C LEU A 568 -11.68 9.90 -32.87
N ALA A 569 -10.72 10.51 -32.21
CA ALA A 569 -10.69 11.92 -31.87
C ALA A 569 -9.29 12.53 -32.06
N PRO A 570 -8.90 12.86 -33.29
CA PRO A 570 -7.53 13.34 -33.61
C PRO A 570 -7.14 14.64 -32.91
N HIS A 571 -8.08 15.36 -32.34
CA HIS A 571 -7.88 16.67 -31.74
C HIS A 571 -7.62 16.64 -30.23
N ARG A 572 -7.54 15.46 -29.60
CA ARG A 572 -7.30 15.30 -28.17
C ARG A 572 -5.84 15.58 -27.78
N PRO A 573 -5.51 16.73 -27.15
CA PRO A 573 -4.12 17.13 -26.94
C PRO A 573 -3.39 16.23 -25.94
N LYS A 574 -3.98 15.96 -24.80
CA LYS A 574 -3.33 15.17 -23.74
C LYS A 574 -3.01 13.74 -24.18
N THR A 575 -3.92 13.10 -24.91
CA THR A 575 -3.74 11.72 -25.39
C THR A 575 -2.53 11.60 -26.31
N ARG A 576 -2.29 12.63 -27.16
CA ARG A 576 -1.11 12.63 -28.03
C ARG A 576 0.19 12.70 -27.26
N LEU A 577 0.26 13.52 -26.22
CA LEU A 577 1.42 13.60 -25.34
C LEU A 577 1.64 12.29 -24.54
N TRP A 578 0.55 11.67 -24.07
CA TRP A 578 0.62 10.37 -23.40
C TRP A 578 1.12 9.26 -24.36
N LEU A 579 0.63 9.24 -25.60
CA LEU A 579 1.14 8.33 -26.61
C LEU A 579 2.64 8.57 -26.90
N ALA A 580 3.05 9.83 -27.02
CA ALA A 580 4.45 10.18 -27.21
C ALA A 580 5.32 9.67 -26.05
N LEU A 581 4.87 9.80 -24.81
CA LEU A 581 5.56 9.29 -23.64
C LEU A 581 5.71 7.76 -23.70
N GLN A 582 4.66 7.02 -24.11
CA GLN A 582 4.76 5.57 -24.29
C GLN A 582 5.75 5.20 -25.40
N ARG A 583 5.78 5.97 -26.50
CA ARG A 583 6.75 5.74 -27.61
C ARG A 583 8.20 5.98 -27.16
N ILE A 584 8.44 6.98 -26.32
CA ILE A 584 9.78 7.18 -25.71
C ILE A 584 10.16 5.96 -24.86
N GLN A 585 9.25 5.44 -24.04
CA GLN A 585 9.49 4.25 -23.22
C GLN A 585 9.73 2.98 -24.05
N GLN A 586 9.17 2.91 -25.24
CA GLN A 586 9.40 1.83 -26.22
C GLN A 586 10.66 2.02 -27.06
N ASN A 587 11.42 3.07 -26.83
CA ASN A 587 12.58 3.51 -27.65
C ASN A 587 12.21 3.80 -29.12
N ARG A 588 10.94 4.19 -29.38
CA ARG A 588 10.42 4.58 -30.71
C ARG A 588 10.45 6.11 -30.84
N LEU A 589 11.66 6.67 -30.86
CA LEU A 589 11.88 8.10 -30.72
C LEU A 589 11.33 8.91 -31.90
N ASP A 590 11.41 8.41 -33.12
CA ASP A 590 10.90 9.08 -34.33
C ASP A 590 9.37 9.30 -34.26
N GLU A 591 8.65 8.27 -33.81
CA GLU A 591 7.19 8.36 -33.65
C GLU A 591 6.81 9.34 -32.53
N ALA A 592 7.52 9.27 -31.41
CA ALA A 592 7.34 10.22 -30.33
C ALA A 592 7.56 11.66 -30.79
N LYS A 593 8.63 11.89 -31.58
CA LYS A 593 8.98 13.19 -32.15
C LYS A 593 7.90 13.71 -33.10
N LYS A 594 7.36 12.85 -33.96
CA LYS A 594 6.25 13.20 -34.85
C LYS A 594 5.01 13.64 -34.04
N LEU A 595 4.62 12.87 -33.05
CA LEU A 595 3.47 13.16 -32.18
C LEU A 595 3.64 14.50 -31.45
N VAL A 596 4.81 14.75 -30.89
CA VAL A 596 5.09 15.99 -30.16
C VAL A 596 5.14 17.18 -31.12
N LYS A 597 5.73 17.04 -32.33
CA LYS A 597 5.73 18.09 -33.36
C LYS A 597 4.32 18.44 -33.86
N GLU A 598 3.44 17.47 -33.97
CA GLU A 598 2.04 17.73 -34.33
C GLU A 598 1.34 18.56 -33.25
N GLU A 599 1.65 18.32 -31.99
CA GLU A 599 1.11 19.09 -30.89
C GLU A 599 1.70 20.51 -30.82
N THR A 600 2.96 20.69 -31.13
CA THR A 600 3.64 22.00 -31.20
C THR A 600 2.98 22.92 -32.26
N LYS A 601 2.53 22.37 -33.37
CA LYS A 601 1.82 23.15 -34.41
C LYS A 601 0.48 23.74 -33.91
N ARG A 602 -0.12 23.11 -32.88
CA ARG A 602 -1.42 23.49 -32.33
C ARG A 602 -1.31 24.41 -31.13
N PHE A 603 -0.27 24.19 -30.32
CA PHE A 603 -0.03 24.89 -29.06
C PHE A 603 1.43 25.36 -29.03
N ALA A 604 1.68 26.51 -29.67
CA ALA A 604 3.05 27.04 -29.91
C ALA A 604 3.89 27.26 -28.61
N TYR A 605 3.27 27.33 -27.44
CA TYR A 605 3.91 27.61 -26.15
C TYR A 605 3.48 26.64 -25.03
N ASN A 606 3.54 25.34 -25.28
CA ASN A 606 3.23 24.38 -24.24
C ASN A 606 4.55 23.81 -23.66
N THR A 607 4.86 24.18 -22.44
CA THR A 607 6.10 23.79 -21.75
C THR A 607 6.23 22.27 -21.59
N GLU A 608 5.11 21.53 -21.48
CA GLU A 608 5.14 20.06 -21.46
C GLU A 608 5.59 19.49 -22.81
N VAL A 609 5.20 20.12 -23.91
CA VAL A 609 5.66 19.76 -25.27
C VAL A 609 7.17 19.97 -25.37
N THR A 610 7.66 21.13 -24.92
CA THR A 610 9.08 21.46 -24.89
C THR A 610 9.88 20.49 -24.03
N TYR A 611 9.33 20.13 -22.88
CA TYR A 611 9.92 19.13 -21.97
C TYR A 611 10.06 17.74 -22.62
N LEU A 612 9.01 17.26 -23.32
CA LEU A 612 9.08 15.99 -24.05
C LEU A 612 10.05 16.04 -25.22
N LEU A 613 10.10 17.17 -25.94
CA LEU A 613 11.07 17.37 -27.02
C LEU A 613 12.50 17.35 -26.49
N ALA A 614 12.74 17.98 -25.35
CA ALA A 614 14.05 17.94 -24.69
C ALA A 614 14.45 16.51 -24.32
N LYS A 615 13.51 15.73 -23.77
CA LYS A 615 13.74 14.33 -23.43
C LYS A 615 14.07 13.48 -24.66
N ILE A 616 13.30 13.65 -25.75
CA ILE A 616 13.57 12.94 -27.01
C ILE A 616 14.96 13.29 -27.55
N ASN A 617 15.30 14.58 -27.60
CA ASN A 617 16.61 15.01 -28.08
C ASN A 617 17.76 14.52 -27.20
N LEU A 618 17.54 14.35 -25.89
CA LEU A 618 18.53 13.77 -24.99
C LEU A 618 18.78 12.30 -25.31
N GLU A 619 17.74 11.51 -25.52
CA GLU A 619 17.82 10.10 -25.89
C GLU A 619 18.42 9.91 -27.30
N GLU A 620 18.20 10.85 -28.21
CA GLU A 620 18.82 10.88 -29.56
C GLU A 620 20.28 11.34 -29.55
N GLY A 621 20.81 11.79 -28.41
CA GLY A 621 22.16 12.32 -28.31
C GLY A 621 22.33 13.77 -28.82
N HIS A 622 21.22 14.47 -29.07
CA HIS A 622 21.24 15.86 -29.52
C HIS A 622 21.41 16.83 -28.33
N HIS A 623 22.55 16.74 -27.66
CA HIS A 623 22.79 17.36 -26.35
C HIS A 623 22.67 18.88 -26.34
N ARG A 624 23.18 19.60 -27.34
CA ARG A 624 23.06 21.07 -27.40
C ARG A 624 21.61 21.52 -27.53
N LYS A 625 20.82 20.85 -28.39
CA LYS A 625 19.40 21.11 -28.54
C LYS A 625 18.60 20.83 -27.28
N THR A 626 18.97 19.76 -26.57
CA THR A 626 18.36 19.42 -25.29
C THR A 626 18.54 20.55 -24.28
N ALA A 627 19.76 21.06 -24.15
CA ALA A 627 20.07 22.17 -23.26
C ALA A 627 19.26 23.43 -23.61
N ASP A 628 19.18 23.77 -24.89
CA ASP A 628 18.44 24.96 -25.40
C ASP A 628 16.94 24.87 -25.10
N LEU A 629 16.35 23.69 -25.30
CA LEU A 629 14.93 23.45 -24.96
C LEU A 629 14.68 23.52 -23.45
N LEU A 630 15.61 23.01 -22.65
CA LEU A 630 15.44 23.01 -21.18
C LEU A 630 15.61 24.39 -20.56
N ASP A 631 16.27 25.36 -21.23
CA ASP A 631 16.40 26.73 -20.72
C ASP A 631 15.03 27.35 -20.47
N SER A 632 14.11 27.25 -21.42
CA SER A 632 12.73 27.77 -21.26
C SER A 632 11.95 27.02 -20.17
N VAL A 633 12.11 25.70 -20.10
CA VAL A 633 11.41 24.88 -19.10
C VAL A 633 11.92 25.20 -17.68
N ARG A 634 13.23 25.38 -17.50
CA ARG A 634 13.81 25.75 -16.22
C ARG A 634 13.42 27.16 -15.76
N THR A 635 13.31 28.09 -16.71
CA THR A 635 12.87 29.47 -16.43
C THR A 635 11.43 29.48 -15.92
N GLU A 636 10.55 28.69 -16.51
CA GLU A 636 9.14 28.62 -16.12
C GLU A 636 8.92 27.75 -14.87
N PHE A 637 9.66 26.62 -14.77
CA PHE A 637 9.55 25.67 -13.68
C PHE A 637 10.91 25.36 -13.04
N PRO A 638 11.55 26.34 -12.33
CA PRO A 638 12.89 26.18 -11.78
C PRO A 638 12.97 25.06 -10.73
N GLU A 639 11.85 24.65 -10.14
CA GLU A 639 11.77 23.59 -9.12
C GLU A 639 11.71 22.17 -9.72
N ARG A 640 11.65 22.04 -11.06
CA ARG A 640 11.72 20.75 -11.74
C ARG A 640 13.18 20.28 -11.85
N ILE A 641 13.64 19.57 -10.84
CA ILE A 641 15.03 19.13 -10.71
C ILE A 641 15.46 18.20 -11.85
N ASP A 642 14.55 17.40 -12.40
CA ASP A 642 14.83 16.54 -13.57
C ASP A 642 15.26 17.35 -14.80
N CYS A 643 14.76 18.58 -15.00
CA CYS A 643 15.19 19.46 -16.08
C CYS A 643 16.64 19.94 -15.90
N TRP A 644 17.05 20.19 -14.66
CA TRP A 644 18.43 20.53 -14.34
C TRP A 644 19.35 19.34 -14.55
N GLU A 645 18.95 18.14 -14.09
CA GLU A 645 19.71 16.90 -14.29
C GLU A 645 19.98 16.65 -15.78
N TRP A 646 18.95 16.77 -16.62
CA TRP A 646 19.07 16.55 -18.05
C TRP A 646 19.90 17.63 -18.74
N ALA A 647 19.76 18.89 -18.31
CA ALA A 647 20.61 19.96 -18.82
C ALA A 647 22.09 19.74 -18.47
N ILE A 648 22.38 19.38 -17.23
CA ILE A 648 23.73 19.03 -16.80
C ILE A 648 24.28 17.86 -17.61
N GLN A 649 23.50 16.79 -17.75
CA GLN A 649 23.87 15.62 -18.55
C GLN A 649 24.17 15.99 -20.00
N ALA A 650 23.28 16.76 -20.62
CA ALA A 650 23.43 17.18 -22.01
C ALA A 650 24.65 18.07 -22.22
N LEU A 651 24.88 19.04 -21.33
CA LEU A 651 26.02 19.94 -21.42
C LEU A 651 27.36 19.22 -21.12
N SER A 652 27.33 18.26 -20.18
CA SER A 652 28.49 17.41 -19.89
C SER A 652 28.87 16.55 -21.09
N GLN A 653 27.89 15.89 -21.72
CA GLN A 653 28.12 15.06 -22.90
C GLN A 653 28.54 15.87 -24.15
N SER A 654 28.15 17.13 -24.24
CA SER A 654 28.59 18.05 -25.28
C SER A 654 29.91 18.78 -24.96
N HIS A 655 30.51 18.52 -23.81
CA HIS A 655 31.71 19.19 -23.30
C HIS A 655 31.59 20.72 -23.23
N ASP A 656 30.39 21.24 -23.04
CA ASP A 656 30.13 22.69 -22.98
C ASP A 656 30.33 23.22 -21.56
N THR A 657 31.57 23.34 -21.17
CA THR A 657 31.97 23.83 -19.83
C THR A 657 31.57 25.28 -19.60
N ALA A 658 31.51 26.11 -20.63
CA ALA A 658 31.07 27.49 -20.49
C ALA A 658 29.63 27.60 -20.06
N ARG A 659 28.70 26.85 -20.71
CA ARG A 659 27.30 26.84 -20.32
C ARG A 659 27.07 26.13 -19.00
N LEU A 660 27.83 25.09 -18.64
CA LEU A 660 27.75 24.48 -17.31
C LEU A 660 28.13 25.49 -16.20
N LYS A 661 29.15 26.37 -16.44
CA LYS A 661 29.48 27.47 -15.51
C LYS A 661 28.37 28.49 -15.41
N SER A 662 27.75 28.89 -16.54
CA SER A 662 26.59 29.78 -16.53
C SER A 662 25.41 29.15 -15.75
N LEU A 663 25.16 27.86 -16.00
CA LEU A 663 24.08 27.11 -15.35
C LEU A 663 24.20 27.10 -13.81
N TYR A 664 25.42 27.11 -13.27
CA TYR A 664 25.66 27.25 -11.83
C TYR A 664 25.08 28.57 -11.28
N ASN A 665 25.28 29.67 -11.97
CA ASN A 665 24.72 30.97 -11.57
C ASN A 665 23.18 31.00 -11.67
N GLU A 666 22.62 30.30 -12.66
CA GLU A 666 21.18 30.18 -12.85
C GLU A 666 20.51 29.39 -11.74
N THR A 667 21.23 28.51 -11.03
CA THR A 667 20.68 27.78 -9.88
C THR A 667 20.07 28.67 -8.79
N LYS A 668 20.43 29.96 -8.78
CA LYS A 668 19.81 30.96 -7.87
C LYS A 668 18.30 31.08 -8.07
N MET A 669 17.78 30.71 -9.24
CA MET A 669 16.35 30.67 -9.54
C MET A 669 15.62 29.57 -8.75
N ILE A 670 16.34 28.52 -8.31
CA ILE A 670 15.78 27.49 -7.45
C ILE A 670 15.58 28.08 -6.06
N SER A 671 14.33 28.28 -5.67
CA SER A 671 14.00 28.92 -4.39
C SER A 671 14.37 28.04 -3.19
N ILE A 672 14.26 26.73 -3.37
CA ILE A 672 14.52 25.74 -2.31
C ILE A 672 16.03 25.54 -2.17
N LYS A 673 16.60 25.99 -1.04
CA LYS A 673 18.03 25.93 -0.78
C LYS A 673 18.63 24.53 -0.97
N LYS A 674 18.00 23.49 -0.43
CA LYS A 674 18.48 22.11 -0.51
C LYS A 674 18.52 21.58 -1.95
N ASP A 675 17.51 21.93 -2.76
CA ASP A 675 17.45 21.53 -4.18
C ASP A 675 18.49 22.24 -5.00
N ARG A 676 18.66 23.53 -4.74
CA ARG A 676 19.71 24.35 -5.33
C ARG A 676 21.10 23.77 -5.05
N GLU A 677 21.38 23.48 -3.78
CA GLU A 677 22.67 22.89 -3.37
C GLU A 677 22.89 21.50 -4.00
N TRP A 678 21.83 20.69 -4.15
CA TRP A 678 21.93 19.41 -4.84
C TRP A 678 22.28 19.57 -6.33
N VAL A 679 21.60 20.49 -7.04
CA VAL A 679 21.90 20.78 -8.45
C VAL A 679 23.32 21.33 -8.60
N GLN A 680 23.71 22.22 -7.69
CA GLN A 680 25.07 22.77 -7.65
C GLN A 680 26.13 21.67 -7.47
N THR A 681 25.85 20.70 -6.57
CA THR A 681 26.78 19.56 -6.39
C THR A 681 26.97 18.80 -7.67
N ARG A 682 25.85 18.48 -8.34
CA ARG A 682 25.90 17.73 -9.58
C ARG A 682 26.66 18.49 -10.66
N LEU A 683 26.40 19.79 -10.80
CA LEU A 683 27.13 20.68 -11.72
C LEU A 683 28.63 20.70 -11.46
N ILE A 684 29.03 20.88 -10.20
CA ILE A 684 30.42 20.94 -9.80
C ILE A 684 31.11 19.60 -10.07
N THR A 685 30.44 18.48 -9.78
CA THR A 685 30.97 17.15 -10.04
C THR A 685 31.22 16.94 -11.53
N GLU A 686 30.30 17.32 -12.39
CA GLU A 686 30.46 17.19 -13.84
C GLU A 686 31.51 18.13 -14.38
N LEU A 687 31.55 19.39 -13.95
CA LEU A 687 32.60 20.35 -14.30
C LEU A 687 34.00 19.86 -13.90
N ALA A 688 34.11 19.36 -12.66
CA ALA A 688 35.38 18.82 -12.17
C ALA A 688 35.82 17.60 -12.99
N CYS A 689 34.90 16.74 -13.43
CA CYS A 689 35.20 15.60 -14.31
C CYS A 689 35.68 16.05 -15.70
N LEU A 690 35.04 17.06 -16.27
CA LEU A 690 35.42 17.60 -17.60
C LEU A 690 36.74 18.36 -17.57
N GLU A 691 36.95 19.21 -16.57
CA GLU A 691 38.13 20.02 -16.43
C GLU A 691 39.37 19.24 -15.97
N ARG A 692 39.16 18.04 -15.38
CA ARG A 692 40.23 17.09 -15.11
C ARG A 692 41.01 16.73 -16.38
N GLN A 693 40.34 16.71 -17.50
CA GLN A 693 40.99 16.52 -18.82
C GLN A 693 41.83 17.74 -19.23
N HIS A 694 41.51 18.94 -18.66
CA HIS A 694 42.11 20.22 -19.04
C HIS A 694 42.97 20.88 -17.95
N ARG A 695 43.24 20.26 -16.80
CA ARG A 695 44.06 20.74 -15.66
C ARG A 695 43.57 22.05 -14.97
N ASP A 696 42.39 22.55 -15.25
CA ASP A 696 41.83 23.81 -14.71
C ASP A 696 40.84 23.65 -13.56
N GLU A 697 40.71 22.42 -13.03
CA GLU A 697 39.71 22.06 -11.99
C GLU A 697 39.80 22.96 -10.76
N HIS A 698 41.02 23.23 -10.26
CA HIS A 698 41.24 24.08 -9.07
C HIS A 698 40.77 25.52 -9.26
N LYS A 699 41.07 26.08 -10.43
CA LYS A 699 40.72 27.45 -10.76
C LYS A 699 39.22 27.67 -10.81
N THR A 700 38.51 26.70 -11.36
CA THR A 700 37.06 26.73 -11.46
C THR A 700 36.37 26.59 -10.09
N ILE A 701 36.79 25.62 -9.27
CA ILE A 701 36.21 25.46 -7.92
C ILE A 701 36.49 26.69 -7.05
N ASN A 702 37.68 27.22 -7.10
CA ASN A 702 38.06 28.46 -6.38
C ASN A 702 37.24 29.67 -6.85
N GLY A 703 36.96 29.79 -8.16
CA GLY A 703 36.05 30.83 -8.66
C GLY A 703 34.64 30.75 -8.10
N PHE A 704 34.11 29.54 -7.96
CA PHE A 704 32.83 29.34 -7.32
C PHE A 704 32.86 29.58 -5.80
N LEU A 705 33.93 29.20 -5.12
CA LEU A 705 34.13 29.48 -3.69
C LEU A 705 34.22 30.98 -3.39
N GLN A 706 34.76 31.77 -4.29
CA GLN A 706 34.76 33.24 -4.15
C GLN A 706 33.33 33.81 -4.16
N SER A 707 32.46 33.22 -4.96
CA SER A 707 31.03 33.63 -5.03
C SER A 707 30.15 33.06 -3.93
N ASP A 708 30.47 31.88 -3.36
CA ASP A 708 29.75 31.24 -2.26
C ASP A 708 30.71 30.55 -1.26
N PRO A 709 31.39 31.34 -0.40
CA PRO A 709 32.43 30.83 0.49
C PRO A 709 31.95 29.86 1.57
N LYS A 710 30.65 29.80 1.79
CA LYS A 710 30.05 28.92 2.83
C LYS A 710 29.52 27.61 2.29
N ASN A 711 29.62 27.33 1.01
CA ASN A 711 29.12 26.16 0.37
C ASN A 711 29.94 24.92 0.71
N GLY A 712 29.40 24.06 1.57
CA GLY A 712 30.12 22.84 2.01
C GLY A 712 30.41 21.86 0.89
N LEU A 713 29.69 21.90 -0.21
CA LEU A 713 29.89 21.03 -1.37
C LEU A 713 31.06 21.49 -2.25
N LEU A 714 31.20 22.80 -2.41
CA LEU A 714 32.37 23.38 -3.08
C LEU A 714 33.66 23.07 -2.32
N HIS A 715 33.62 23.20 -0.99
CA HIS A 715 34.74 22.77 -0.15
C HIS A 715 35.03 21.28 -0.28
N TYR A 716 33.98 20.43 -0.35
CA TYR A 716 34.18 18.99 -0.55
C TYR A 716 34.79 18.67 -1.94
N ALA A 717 34.32 19.34 -2.98
CA ALA A 717 34.90 19.20 -4.31
C ALA A 717 36.37 19.63 -4.31
N LEU A 718 36.68 20.77 -3.69
CA LEU A 718 38.06 21.26 -3.56
C LEU A 718 38.94 20.26 -2.79
N ALA A 719 38.46 19.77 -1.63
CA ALA A 719 39.19 18.79 -0.82
C ALA A 719 39.47 17.49 -1.62
N SER A 720 38.48 17.01 -2.38
CA SER A 720 38.61 15.82 -3.23
C SER A 720 39.62 16.04 -4.38
N THR A 721 39.68 17.25 -4.90
CA THR A 721 40.68 17.62 -5.94
C THR A 721 42.07 17.70 -5.36
N LEU A 722 42.25 18.35 -4.20
CA LEU A 722 43.49 18.41 -3.46
C LEU A 722 44.03 17.01 -3.09
N GLU A 723 43.17 16.11 -2.65
CA GLU A 723 43.52 14.69 -2.39
C GLU A 723 44.10 14.03 -3.65
N ARG A 724 43.43 14.20 -4.80
CA ARG A 724 43.90 13.60 -6.07
C ARG A 724 45.18 14.20 -6.63
N THR A 725 45.43 15.46 -6.36
CA THR A 725 46.64 16.18 -6.83
C THR A 725 47.80 16.03 -5.86
N GLY A 726 47.66 15.28 -4.79
CA GLY A 726 48.73 14.99 -3.83
C GLY A 726 48.88 16.04 -2.72
N HIS A 727 48.05 17.08 -2.68
CA HIS A 727 48.09 18.10 -1.62
C HIS A 727 47.31 17.62 -0.36
N LEU A 728 47.82 16.54 0.24
CA LEU A 728 47.09 15.78 1.27
C LEU A 728 46.76 16.61 2.53
N ASN A 729 47.65 17.43 3.01
CA ASN A 729 47.44 18.27 4.20
C ASN A 729 46.28 19.25 3.99
N SER A 730 46.27 19.96 2.89
CA SER A 730 45.19 20.87 2.55
C SER A 730 43.86 20.15 2.32
N ALA A 731 43.92 18.92 1.76
CA ALA A 731 42.72 18.08 1.61
C ALA A 731 42.13 17.67 2.96
N ILE A 732 42.95 17.23 3.89
CA ILE A 732 42.56 16.85 5.25
C ILE A 732 41.91 18.04 5.97
N GLU A 733 42.52 19.23 5.96
CA GLU A 733 41.95 20.42 6.59
C GLU A 733 40.56 20.76 6.04
N ASN A 734 40.38 20.71 4.73
CA ASN A 734 39.09 20.98 4.12
C ASN A 734 38.06 19.90 4.47
N PHE A 735 38.41 18.60 4.48
CA PHE A 735 37.50 17.53 4.90
C PHE A 735 37.13 17.66 6.37
N GLU A 736 38.04 18.03 7.27
CA GLU A 736 37.74 18.25 8.70
C GLU A 736 36.77 19.42 8.90
N GLN A 737 36.98 20.52 8.20
CA GLN A 737 36.07 21.67 8.23
C GLN A 737 34.65 21.27 7.77
N ILE A 738 34.55 20.46 6.73
CA ILE A 738 33.26 19.99 6.22
C ILE A 738 32.60 19.04 7.21
N ALA A 739 33.33 18.08 7.74
CA ALA A 739 32.83 17.03 8.62
C ALA A 739 32.36 17.59 9.97
N SER A 740 33.05 18.64 10.49
CA SER A 740 32.73 19.25 11.80
C SER A 740 31.54 20.22 11.74
N LYS A 741 31.33 20.93 10.62
CA LYS A 741 30.25 21.93 10.50
C LYS A 741 28.86 21.28 10.42
N LYS A 742 28.04 21.41 11.49
CA LYS A 742 26.68 20.83 11.57
C LYS A 742 25.71 21.36 10.51
N GLN A 743 25.97 22.52 9.94
CA GLN A 743 25.17 23.12 8.86
C GLN A 743 25.31 22.39 7.51
N ASN A 744 26.35 21.57 7.33
CA ASN A 744 26.54 20.76 6.14
C ASN A 744 25.62 19.53 6.15
N TYR A 745 25.28 19.03 4.98
CA TYR A 745 24.42 17.83 4.86
C TYR A 745 25.02 16.60 5.52
N PRO A 746 24.21 15.79 6.23
CA PRO A 746 24.70 14.59 6.89
C PRO A 746 25.49 13.64 5.98
N HIS A 747 25.05 13.45 4.74
CA HIS A 747 25.74 12.56 3.79
C HIS A 747 27.08 13.13 3.31
N ILE A 748 27.21 14.48 3.17
CA ILE A 748 28.47 15.11 2.80
C ILE A 748 29.45 15.04 3.96
N ARG A 749 28.97 15.29 5.15
CA ARG A 749 29.74 15.11 6.39
C ARG A 749 30.20 13.66 6.56
N ALA A 750 29.32 12.70 6.27
CA ALA A 750 29.62 11.28 6.32
C ALA A 750 30.72 10.91 5.30
N ASN A 751 30.60 11.40 4.06
CA ASN A 751 31.62 11.18 3.04
C ASN A 751 32.94 11.86 3.40
N ALA A 752 32.90 13.05 3.98
CA ALA A 752 34.11 13.70 4.47
C ALA A 752 34.79 12.89 5.58
N TRP A 753 34.03 12.38 6.56
CA TRP A 753 34.56 11.47 7.58
C TRP A 753 35.12 10.18 6.98
N PHE A 754 34.49 9.62 5.94
CA PHE A 754 35.00 8.45 5.24
C PHE A 754 36.32 8.74 4.48
N ARG A 755 36.42 9.92 3.84
CA ARG A 755 37.68 10.34 3.19
C ARG A 755 38.79 10.54 4.21
N LEU A 756 38.51 11.21 5.32
CA LEU A 756 39.46 11.36 6.43
C LEU A 756 39.93 10.00 6.97
N ALA A 757 39.02 9.05 7.10
CA ALA A 757 39.36 7.69 7.54
C ALA A 757 40.33 6.98 6.57
N ARG A 758 40.21 7.22 5.27
CA ARG A 758 41.16 6.67 4.28
C ARG A 758 42.55 7.29 4.33
N LEU A 759 42.65 8.56 4.75
CA LEU A 759 43.89 9.32 4.84
C LEU A 759 44.55 9.22 6.22
N ALA A 760 43.84 8.75 7.23
CA ALA A 760 44.28 8.68 8.63
C ALA A 760 45.07 7.40 8.95
N SER A 761 45.89 7.50 10.01
CA SER A 761 46.51 6.33 10.68
C SER A 761 45.44 5.42 11.29
N ASP A 762 45.74 4.15 11.51
CA ASP A 762 44.78 3.13 11.97
C ASP A 762 44.06 3.52 13.27
N GLN A 763 44.75 4.23 14.15
CA GLN A 763 44.21 4.66 15.44
C GLN A 763 43.08 5.70 15.30
N GLN A 764 43.20 6.60 14.34
CA GLN A 764 42.19 7.62 14.06
C GLN A 764 41.11 7.11 13.08
N ARG A 765 41.46 6.15 12.20
CA ARG A 765 40.58 5.60 11.18
C ARG A 765 39.27 5.06 11.75
N VAL A 766 39.35 4.27 12.81
CA VAL A 766 38.17 3.70 13.47
C VAL A 766 37.23 4.81 13.98
N LYS A 767 37.78 5.88 14.59
CA LYS A 767 37.00 7.03 15.06
C LYS A 767 36.26 7.70 13.90
N PHE A 768 36.93 7.96 12.80
CA PHE A 768 36.34 8.61 11.63
C PHE A 768 35.29 7.74 10.96
N LEU A 769 35.50 6.44 10.86
CA LEU A 769 34.52 5.50 10.33
C LEU A 769 33.25 5.42 11.19
N ARG A 770 33.38 5.41 12.51
CA ARG A 770 32.25 5.47 13.43
C ARG A 770 31.47 6.78 13.29
N ASN A 771 32.15 7.93 13.16
CA ASN A 771 31.49 9.22 12.90
C ASN A 771 30.77 9.22 11.54
N CYS A 772 31.31 8.59 10.50
CA CYS A 772 30.64 8.41 9.22
C CYS A 772 29.36 7.59 9.38
N LEU A 773 29.43 6.45 10.08
CA LEU A 773 28.30 5.54 10.27
C LEU A 773 27.21 6.09 11.22
N LEU A 774 27.57 6.98 12.14
CA LEU A 774 26.59 7.72 12.95
C LEU A 774 25.72 8.66 12.10
N LEU A 775 26.27 9.22 11.04
CA LEU A 775 25.53 10.11 10.11
C LEU A 775 24.80 9.34 9.02
N THR A 776 25.36 8.22 8.58
CA THR A 776 24.81 7.37 7.49
C THR A 776 25.06 5.91 7.81
N SER A 777 24.13 5.29 8.55
CA SER A 777 24.26 3.92 9.03
C SER A 777 24.33 2.85 7.93
N ASP A 778 24.01 3.19 6.70
CA ASP A 778 24.00 2.33 5.50
C ASP A 778 25.20 2.56 4.56
N HIS A 779 26.22 3.29 5.00
CA HIS A 779 27.43 3.54 4.19
C HIS A 779 28.27 2.27 4.03
N VAL A 780 28.02 1.52 2.94
CA VAL A 780 28.62 0.19 2.70
C VAL A 780 30.16 0.19 2.75
N ALA A 781 30.81 1.16 2.08
CA ALA A 781 32.26 1.23 2.05
C ALA A 781 32.88 1.52 3.43
N ALA A 782 32.21 2.33 4.27
CA ALA A 782 32.69 2.59 5.62
C ALA A 782 32.56 1.36 6.53
N LYS A 783 31.48 0.60 6.39
CA LYS A 783 31.31 -0.67 7.14
C LYS A 783 32.39 -1.67 6.77
N LYS A 784 32.66 -1.83 5.47
CA LYS A 784 33.69 -2.77 5.00
C LYS A 784 35.07 -2.39 5.54
N LEU A 785 35.45 -1.12 5.41
CA LEU A 785 36.74 -0.62 5.87
C LEU A 785 36.90 -0.70 7.40
N LEU A 786 35.80 -0.51 8.16
CA LEU A 786 35.80 -0.65 9.62
C LEU A 786 36.12 -2.10 10.03
N VAL A 787 35.44 -3.07 9.44
CA VAL A 787 35.68 -4.51 9.71
C VAL A 787 37.11 -4.91 9.34
N GLU A 788 37.62 -4.45 8.20
CA GLU A 788 39.01 -4.71 7.78
C GLU A 788 40.00 -4.12 8.79
N THR A 789 39.78 -2.89 9.26
CA THR A 789 40.66 -2.21 10.21
C THR A 789 40.63 -2.87 11.60
N GLU A 790 39.48 -3.30 12.08
CA GLU A 790 39.30 -3.99 13.35
C GLU A 790 39.95 -5.40 13.32
N ASN A 791 39.82 -6.15 12.22
CA ASN A 791 40.46 -7.44 12.02
C ASN A 791 42.01 -7.34 11.99
N THR A 792 42.57 -6.35 11.30
CA THR A 792 44.03 -6.12 11.26
C THR A 792 44.56 -5.81 12.65
N LYS A 793 43.81 -5.05 13.45
CA LYS A 793 44.19 -4.74 14.83
C LYS A 793 44.16 -5.98 15.75
N HIS A 794 43.24 -6.89 15.56
CA HIS A 794 43.21 -8.18 16.29
C HIS A 794 44.38 -9.08 15.91
N GLN A 795 44.75 -9.11 14.62
CA GLN A 795 45.90 -9.88 14.14
C GLN A 795 47.26 -9.34 14.62
N MET A 796 47.37 -8.05 14.92
CA MET A 796 48.59 -7.44 15.47
C MET A 796 48.69 -7.59 17.00
N LEU A 797 47.59 -7.93 17.66
CA LEU A 797 47.54 -8.12 19.12
C LEU A 797 47.57 -9.62 19.54
N SER A 798 47.41 -10.53 18.59
CA SER A 798 47.63 -11.97 18.70
C SER A 798 49.03 -12.34 18.27
#